data_a08f55b7e56b4f856d2cfda4145073f3
#
_entry.id   a08f55b7e56b4f856d2cfda4145073f3
#
_cell.length_a   1.000
_cell.length_b   1.000
_cell.length_c   1.000
_cell.angle_alpha   90.00
_cell.angle_beta   90.00
_cell.angle_gamma   90.00
#
_symmetry.space_group_name_H-M   'P 1'
#
loop_
_entity.id
_entity.type
_entity.pdbx_description
1 polymer ?
#
loop_
_entity_poly.entity_id
_entity_poly.type
_entity_poly.pdbx_seq_one_letter_code
_entity_poly.pdbx_strand_id
1 'polypeptide(L)'
;MKTTKTILSIMLCVIVSPLSAAVTMEVRPSTTYQSVDGIGGGIVYYLDWIAKHEKCEAIYDTIYNGLGLSALRMGNWAQEEDADLTLDSLIYAAAKKRLGDAFFLNLTSWSAPASLKSNNDMMGTNGNGRCSLKWENGSFVYDKFGAWWKRSLEQYRAVGIYPDYVSLQNEVDCNPSYYGMELEPDESTNGVASYAKCLTAAAKSINSLDNPPMIIGPEVLGIGWDRVQNYLSKADTKLLSAYSFHYYHSGRKEHEAIEQRYAYPDDFKEAMSSLYDTYSKENKPLFMTENSPLRDPVEKDPIYTAWFMTLAFTVNHVTSYIHWNLIWGDKGDACINIDTLLVDGEYQNIEGGYRVNGDYHALRHFSKFVKRGWKLLYATSSDADVLITAFRNPDDDEYTVILVNKGRSAKSLECSFFPEHCKATVIQSDVPNKKWSEVLGVYDSLDVVALPANSITTIAYTPKISKYIYGSDTLSSWNNPVSWMPEGVPSRHDTAVVSRGMVSLPADIDAPSPVIIENGAVIYLDSADYHLGQIVSNGGGLSTKTHCSLMVDTLFVNAQTTIGVMSLDTSALMVLNGAIKGSEYLVKIGTDTLVPRVDASAVEGGWIVSGGAFRLEDDKALGAAGIDVVLGTMYVDCDAVTRHLYIGDNGNVVLNGTIEVKSAMIGPDNIYGGIYYAEDFPEYLSGEGMLIVDAPRPVLTRSVSHDTVQVVTTNDSINPLVFHWENASTVEVDWNPIRPRGINVSIDDSSSCATISGKSDTVGTFLYEISTVGEYGPVASDSGRLVFNLPDTVSSVRVQMLPHFSVSYQDGVVSVFSDITSEVNCYAVISDMSGRVVGGNSIVLLPGANSFDVDALECGAYLLQIRGKGIYKNTKFVVD
;
A
#
# COMPACT_ATOMS: atom_id res chain seq x y z
N MET A 1 69.74 35.33 -54.07
CA MET A 1 68.41 34.88 -53.64
C MET A 1 68.39 34.94 -52.14
N LYS A 2 67.75 35.94 -51.53
CA LYS A 2 67.62 36.12 -50.12
C LYS A 2 66.13 35.84 -49.78
N THR A 3 65.89 34.78 -49.05
CA THR A 3 64.56 34.41 -48.54
C THR A 3 64.32 35.15 -47.24
N THR A 4 63.38 36.08 -47.26
CA THR A 4 62.89 36.80 -46.05
C THR A 4 61.86 35.93 -45.33
N LYS A 5 62.16 35.57 -44.09
CA LYS A 5 61.19 34.94 -43.20
C LYS A 5 60.41 36.04 -42.46
N THR A 6 59.11 36.12 -42.76
CA THR A 6 58.19 36.99 -42.00
C THR A 6 57.75 36.22 -40.78
N ILE A 7 58.08 36.70 -39.58
CA ILE A 7 57.58 36.20 -38.29
C ILE A 7 56.26 36.91 -38.03
N LEU A 8 55.14 36.13 -38.02
CA LEU A 8 53.84 36.64 -37.64
C LEU A 8 53.75 36.49 -36.12
N SER A 9 53.81 37.54 -35.36
CA SER A 9 53.59 37.62 -33.95
C SER A 9 52.07 37.57 -33.71
N ILE A 10 51.52 36.43 -33.24
CA ILE A 10 50.15 36.35 -32.72
C ILE A 10 50.17 36.95 -31.33
N MET A 11 49.60 38.13 -31.19
CA MET A 11 49.35 38.77 -29.89
C MET A 11 48.14 38.10 -29.28
N LEU A 12 48.36 37.14 -28.34
CA LEU A 12 47.33 36.52 -27.55
C LEU A 12 46.82 37.58 -26.58
N CYS A 13 45.68 38.22 -26.90
CA CYS A 13 44.95 39.03 -25.94
C CYS A 13 44.35 38.09 -24.90
N VAL A 14 45.05 37.90 -23.80
CA VAL A 14 44.45 37.35 -22.59
C VAL A 14 43.46 38.41 -22.10
N ILE A 15 42.16 38.19 -22.36
CA ILE A 15 41.11 38.94 -21.71
C ILE A 15 41.13 38.47 -20.27
N VAL A 16 41.82 39.20 -19.40
CA VAL A 16 41.68 39.05 -17.95
C VAL A 16 40.33 39.65 -17.63
N SER A 17 39.30 38.78 -17.63
CA SER A 17 38.04 39.11 -16.98
C SER A 17 38.37 39.46 -15.53
N PRO A 18 37.86 40.58 -14.99
CA PRO A 18 38.06 40.88 -13.59
C PRO A 18 37.57 39.66 -12.80
N LEU A 19 38.43 39.06 -11.98
CA LEU A 19 38.02 38.08 -11.01
C LEU A 19 36.93 38.78 -10.17
N SER A 20 35.68 38.48 -10.44
CA SER A 20 34.60 38.78 -9.48
C SER A 20 35.00 38.10 -8.18
N ALA A 21 34.95 38.83 -7.07
CA ALA A 21 35.16 38.22 -5.76
C ALA A 21 34.25 36.97 -5.64
N ALA A 22 34.83 35.88 -5.19
CA ALA A 22 34.06 34.65 -5.01
C ALA A 22 32.92 34.92 -4.04
N VAL A 23 31.73 34.42 -4.36
CA VAL A 23 30.57 34.46 -3.45
C VAL A 23 30.79 33.41 -2.36
N THR A 24 30.69 33.83 -1.11
CA THR A 24 30.77 32.89 0.01
C THR A 24 29.37 32.61 0.59
N MET A 25 29.16 31.43 1.10
CA MET A 25 27.98 31.09 1.87
C MET A 25 28.34 30.74 3.31
N GLU A 26 27.39 31.02 4.21
CA GLU A 26 27.45 30.56 5.60
C GLU A 26 26.19 29.75 5.88
N VAL A 27 26.34 28.51 6.35
CA VAL A 27 25.23 27.67 6.80
C VAL A 27 25.53 27.23 8.23
N ARG A 28 24.57 27.40 9.15
CA ARG A 28 24.72 27.01 10.56
C ARG A 28 23.74 25.89 10.89
N PRO A 29 24.16 24.62 10.90
CA PRO A 29 23.29 23.46 11.15
C PRO A 29 22.63 23.44 12.54
N SER A 30 23.28 24.09 13.54
CA SER A 30 22.75 24.21 14.90
C SER A 30 21.68 25.29 15.07
N THR A 31 21.53 26.21 14.08
CA THR A 31 20.55 27.29 14.16
C THR A 31 19.38 26.95 13.24
N THR A 32 18.31 26.46 13.86
CA THR A 32 17.10 25.99 13.16
C THR A 32 15.94 26.94 13.35
N TYR A 33 15.07 26.98 12.37
CA TYR A 33 13.82 27.73 12.36
C TYR A 33 12.62 26.78 12.28
N GLN A 34 11.57 27.14 11.54
CA GLN A 34 10.37 26.35 11.37
C GLN A 34 10.63 24.97 10.71
N SER A 35 9.71 24.04 10.99
CA SER A 35 9.61 22.81 10.21
C SER A 35 8.85 23.06 8.92
N VAL A 36 9.15 22.29 7.89
CA VAL A 36 8.40 22.24 6.63
C VAL A 36 7.22 21.28 6.81
N ASP A 37 5.99 21.77 6.71
CA ASP A 37 4.78 20.95 6.70
C ASP A 37 4.54 20.36 5.31
N GLY A 38 4.84 21.13 4.24
CA GLY A 38 4.76 20.61 2.89
C GLY A 38 5.11 21.61 1.80
N ILE A 39 5.62 21.08 0.69
CA ILE A 39 5.89 21.82 -0.54
C ILE A 39 5.17 21.10 -1.67
N GLY A 40 4.33 21.83 -2.41
CA GLY A 40 3.56 21.21 -3.45
C GLY A 40 2.87 22.17 -4.40
N GLY A 41 1.73 21.75 -4.94
CA GLY A 41 0.98 22.60 -5.88
C GLY A 41 -0.49 22.18 -6.00
N GLY A 42 -1.24 22.99 -6.74
CA GLY A 42 -2.65 22.81 -6.98
C GLY A 42 -2.97 21.96 -8.20
N ILE A 43 -3.90 21.04 -8.08
CA ILE A 43 -4.65 20.42 -9.18
C ILE A 43 -6.11 20.67 -8.88
N VAL A 44 -6.66 21.76 -9.42
CA VAL A 44 -7.97 22.27 -9.03
C VAL A 44 -8.98 22.15 -10.16
N TYR A 45 -8.56 22.49 -11.36
CA TYR A 45 -9.36 22.45 -12.57
C TYR A 45 -8.83 21.39 -13.54
N TYR A 46 -9.64 21.03 -14.51
CA TYR A 46 -9.24 20.18 -15.64
C TYR A 46 -8.75 18.78 -15.22
N LEU A 47 -9.36 18.20 -14.19
CA LEU A 47 -9.03 16.87 -13.70
C LEU A 47 -9.21 15.80 -14.80
N ASP A 48 -10.19 15.99 -15.66
CA ASP A 48 -10.47 15.11 -16.81
C ASP A 48 -9.35 15.14 -17.86
N TRP A 49 -8.65 16.26 -18.01
CA TRP A 49 -7.54 16.38 -18.96
C TRP A 49 -6.38 15.47 -18.59
N ILE A 50 -6.16 15.22 -17.31
CA ILE A 50 -5.17 14.23 -16.87
C ILE A 50 -5.79 12.84 -16.90
N ALA A 51 -6.90 12.64 -16.20
CA ALA A 51 -7.46 11.32 -15.94
C ALA A 51 -7.87 10.57 -17.21
N LYS A 52 -8.26 11.31 -18.26
CA LYS A 52 -8.64 10.74 -19.55
C LYS A 52 -7.53 10.80 -20.61
N HIS A 53 -6.37 11.35 -20.27
CA HIS A 53 -5.26 11.47 -21.21
C HIS A 53 -4.64 10.11 -21.51
N GLU A 54 -4.26 9.83 -22.77
CA GLU A 54 -3.61 8.57 -23.15
C GLU A 54 -2.29 8.29 -22.40
N LYS A 55 -1.62 9.35 -21.93
CA LYS A 55 -0.36 9.29 -21.14
C LYS A 55 -0.57 9.62 -19.66
N CYS A 56 -1.77 9.41 -19.12
CA CYS A 56 -2.11 9.80 -17.75
C CYS A 56 -1.09 9.28 -16.72
N GLU A 57 -0.65 8.03 -16.81
CA GLU A 57 0.34 7.45 -15.89
C GLU A 57 1.69 8.19 -15.95
N ALA A 58 2.17 8.55 -17.15
CA ALA A 58 3.40 9.32 -17.31
C ALA A 58 3.27 10.75 -16.75
N ILE A 59 2.09 11.37 -16.94
CA ILE A 59 1.79 12.70 -16.37
C ILE A 59 1.75 12.61 -14.84
N TYR A 60 1.09 11.59 -14.27
CA TYR A 60 1.09 11.35 -12.83
C TYR A 60 2.49 11.11 -12.28
N ASP A 61 3.32 10.32 -12.96
CA ASP A 61 4.72 10.10 -12.56
C ASP A 61 5.53 11.40 -12.60
N THR A 62 5.33 12.23 -13.61
CA THR A 62 5.98 13.53 -13.73
C THR A 62 5.55 14.45 -12.57
N ILE A 63 4.24 14.55 -12.27
CA ILE A 63 3.72 15.39 -11.20
C ILE A 63 4.19 14.88 -9.84
N TYR A 64 3.89 13.63 -9.50
CA TYR A 64 4.05 13.14 -8.13
C TYR A 64 5.46 12.67 -7.84
N ASN A 65 5.96 11.68 -8.59
CA ASN A 65 7.32 11.16 -8.39
C ASN A 65 8.39 12.17 -8.82
N GLY A 66 8.18 12.84 -9.94
CA GLY A 66 9.15 13.81 -10.49
C GLY A 66 9.37 15.00 -9.57
N LEU A 67 8.31 15.60 -9.05
CA LEU A 67 8.37 16.71 -8.09
C LEU A 67 8.61 16.24 -6.65
N GLY A 68 8.18 15.04 -6.27
CA GLY A 68 8.28 14.55 -4.89
C GLY A 68 7.49 15.41 -3.91
N LEU A 69 6.25 15.72 -4.25
CA LEU A 69 5.39 16.63 -3.50
C LEU A 69 5.11 16.13 -2.07
N SER A 70 5.01 17.06 -1.13
CA SER A 70 4.55 16.82 0.24
C SER A 70 3.31 17.64 0.61
N ALA A 71 2.73 18.35 -0.36
CA ALA A 71 1.43 19.04 -0.27
C ALA A 71 0.71 18.93 -1.61
N LEU A 72 -0.61 18.70 -1.56
CA LEU A 72 -1.49 18.75 -2.73
C LEU A 72 -2.71 19.59 -2.39
N ARG A 73 -3.09 20.51 -3.28
CA ARG A 73 -4.30 21.31 -3.14
C ARG A 73 -5.30 20.95 -4.23
N MET A 74 -6.53 20.61 -3.81
CA MET A 74 -7.63 20.29 -4.71
C MET A 74 -8.83 21.20 -4.44
N GLY A 75 -9.71 21.33 -5.44
CA GLY A 75 -10.95 22.09 -5.31
C GLY A 75 -12.05 21.27 -4.64
N ASN A 76 -12.90 21.91 -3.84
CA ASN A 76 -14.15 21.31 -3.38
C ASN A 76 -15.25 21.53 -4.44
N TRP A 77 -15.53 20.49 -5.21
CA TRP A 77 -16.54 20.49 -6.28
C TRP A 77 -17.84 19.76 -5.91
N ALA A 78 -17.97 19.34 -4.63
CA ALA A 78 -19.21 18.71 -4.13
C ALA A 78 -20.32 19.76 -3.91
N GLN A 79 -20.84 20.31 -5.00
CA GLN A 79 -21.85 21.38 -5.02
C GLN A 79 -23.26 20.85 -4.82
N GLU A 80 -23.58 19.73 -5.45
CA GLU A 80 -24.88 19.06 -5.41
C GLU A 80 -24.92 17.98 -4.33
N GLU A 81 -26.10 17.41 -4.06
CA GLU A 81 -26.26 16.34 -3.07
C GLU A 81 -25.58 15.04 -3.52
N ASP A 82 -25.56 14.77 -4.83
CA ASP A 82 -24.97 13.59 -5.44
C ASP A 82 -23.89 14.02 -6.46
N ALA A 83 -22.86 14.74 -6.00
CA ALA A 83 -21.79 15.20 -6.87
C ALA A 83 -20.96 14.02 -7.40
N ASP A 84 -20.67 14.03 -8.70
CA ASP A 84 -19.74 13.08 -9.31
C ASP A 84 -18.28 13.47 -8.99
N LEU A 85 -17.67 12.79 -8.05
CA LEU A 85 -16.28 12.97 -7.60
C LEU A 85 -15.33 11.89 -8.15
N THR A 86 -15.73 11.20 -9.21
CA THR A 86 -14.93 10.13 -9.81
C THR A 86 -13.54 10.63 -10.23
N LEU A 87 -13.47 11.80 -10.87
CA LEU A 87 -12.20 12.38 -11.32
C LEU A 87 -11.31 12.79 -10.14
N ASP A 88 -11.90 13.39 -9.10
CA ASP A 88 -11.18 13.74 -7.86
C ASP A 88 -10.59 12.50 -7.21
N SER A 89 -11.36 11.40 -7.15
CA SER A 89 -10.90 10.11 -6.61
C SER A 89 -9.72 9.53 -7.41
N LEU A 90 -9.77 9.58 -8.73
CA LEU A 90 -8.67 9.11 -9.59
C LEU A 90 -7.38 9.91 -9.36
N ILE A 91 -7.47 11.24 -9.31
CA ILE A 91 -6.34 12.14 -9.07
C ILE A 91 -5.71 11.86 -7.69
N TYR A 92 -6.56 11.78 -6.66
CA TYR A 92 -6.10 11.50 -5.30
C TYR A 92 -5.49 10.10 -5.15
N ALA A 93 -6.13 9.08 -5.71
CA ALA A 93 -5.60 7.72 -5.72
C ALA A 93 -4.25 7.61 -6.43
N ALA A 94 -4.08 8.34 -7.55
CA ALA A 94 -2.79 8.41 -8.26
C ALA A 94 -1.69 9.07 -7.40
N ALA A 95 -2.04 10.09 -6.61
CA ALA A 95 -1.13 10.72 -5.65
C ALA A 95 -0.76 9.75 -4.51
N LYS A 96 -1.75 9.11 -3.89
CA LYS A 96 -1.54 8.12 -2.81
C LYS A 96 -0.69 6.93 -3.26
N LYS A 97 -0.94 6.41 -4.47
CA LYS A 97 -0.14 5.32 -5.04
C LYS A 97 1.36 5.65 -5.13
N ARG A 98 1.71 6.93 -5.37
CA ARG A 98 3.08 7.37 -5.65
C ARG A 98 3.78 8.03 -4.47
N LEU A 99 3.05 8.75 -3.66
CA LEU A 99 3.59 9.52 -2.54
C LEU A 99 3.34 8.85 -1.18
N GLY A 100 2.46 7.84 -1.12
CA GLY A 100 2.07 7.21 0.14
C GLY A 100 1.44 8.22 1.10
N ASP A 101 1.92 8.25 2.34
CA ASP A 101 1.50 9.19 3.38
C ASP A 101 2.44 10.40 3.53
N ALA A 102 3.39 10.56 2.61
CA ALA A 102 4.39 11.64 2.67
C ALA A 102 3.83 13.02 2.32
N PHE A 103 2.56 13.15 1.91
CA PHE A 103 1.92 14.42 1.60
C PHE A 103 0.64 14.62 2.40
N PHE A 104 0.23 15.89 2.54
CA PHE A 104 -1.10 16.26 3.00
C PHE A 104 -1.97 16.78 1.86
N LEU A 105 -3.29 16.58 1.97
CA LEU A 105 -4.29 17.16 1.08
C LEU A 105 -4.95 18.39 1.72
N ASN A 106 -4.89 19.53 1.03
CA ASN A 106 -5.71 20.71 1.30
C ASN A 106 -6.87 20.79 0.29
N LEU A 107 -8.11 20.71 0.79
CA LEU A 107 -9.32 20.85 -0.01
C LEU A 107 -9.87 22.26 0.16
N THR A 108 -9.96 23.02 -0.93
CA THR A 108 -10.38 24.43 -0.91
C THR A 108 -11.65 24.63 -1.75
N SER A 109 -12.62 25.37 -1.27
CA SER A 109 -13.77 25.78 -2.07
C SER A 109 -13.50 27.07 -2.83
N TRP A 110 -13.81 27.10 -4.12
CA TRP A 110 -13.82 28.34 -4.92
C TRP A 110 -15.14 29.10 -4.82
N SER A 111 -16.24 28.40 -4.60
CA SER A 111 -17.54 28.99 -4.44
C SER A 111 -18.47 28.06 -3.67
N ALA A 112 -19.32 28.63 -2.81
CA ALA A 112 -20.47 27.89 -2.32
C ALA A 112 -21.42 27.53 -3.49
N PRO A 113 -22.31 26.53 -3.31
CA PRO A 113 -23.35 26.23 -4.28
C PRO A 113 -24.17 27.46 -4.68
N ALA A 114 -24.56 27.55 -5.94
CA ALA A 114 -25.40 28.61 -6.49
C ALA A 114 -26.65 28.83 -5.63
N SER A 115 -27.22 27.75 -5.09
CA SER A 115 -28.39 27.80 -4.21
C SER A 115 -28.17 28.59 -2.92
N LEU A 116 -26.92 28.72 -2.43
CA LEU A 116 -26.56 29.44 -1.23
C LEU A 116 -26.05 30.85 -1.50
N LYS A 117 -25.86 31.25 -2.77
CA LYS A 117 -25.28 32.55 -3.15
C LYS A 117 -26.32 33.58 -3.54
N SER A 118 -26.03 34.83 -3.27
CA SER A 118 -26.90 35.96 -3.53
C SER A 118 -27.19 36.22 -5.01
N ASN A 119 -26.25 35.86 -5.89
CA ASN A 119 -26.36 35.92 -7.35
C ASN A 119 -26.97 34.66 -7.99
N ASN A 120 -27.26 33.61 -7.22
CA ASN A 120 -27.73 32.29 -7.69
C ASN A 120 -26.83 31.64 -8.75
N ASP A 121 -25.53 31.93 -8.71
CA ASP A 121 -24.52 31.43 -9.62
C ASP A 121 -23.24 31.09 -8.84
N MET A 122 -22.52 30.08 -9.26
CA MET A 122 -21.20 29.77 -8.68
C MET A 122 -20.14 30.77 -9.13
N MET A 123 -20.31 31.42 -10.29
CA MET A 123 -19.41 32.47 -10.77
C MET A 123 -19.46 33.69 -9.87
N GLY A 124 -18.36 34.42 -9.79
CA GLY A 124 -18.36 35.77 -9.29
C GLY A 124 -19.02 36.74 -10.28
N THR A 125 -19.06 38.02 -9.94
CA THR A 125 -19.71 39.05 -10.77
C THR A 125 -18.73 40.04 -11.39
N ASN A 126 -17.43 39.79 -11.25
CA ASN A 126 -16.36 40.71 -11.68
C ASN A 126 -16.57 42.15 -11.16
N GLY A 127 -16.93 42.25 -9.89
CA GLY A 127 -17.26 43.53 -9.24
C GLY A 127 -18.61 44.16 -9.65
N ASN A 128 -19.35 43.54 -10.58
CA ASN A 128 -20.66 44.05 -11.05
C ASN A 128 -21.83 43.54 -10.19
N GLY A 129 -21.77 43.75 -8.90
CA GLY A 129 -22.78 43.28 -7.96
C GLY A 129 -22.18 42.37 -6.89
N ARG A 130 -23.03 41.80 -6.05
CA ARG A 130 -22.63 40.98 -4.91
C ARG A 130 -22.61 39.52 -5.28
N CYS A 131 -21.58 38.81 -4.86
CA CYS A 131 -21.47 37.35 -4.98
C CYS A 131 -21.16 36.71 -3.63
N SER A 132 -21.93 37.04 -2.61
CA SER A 132 -21.81 36.52 -1.24
C SER A 132 -22.92 35.52 -0.92
N LEU A 133 -23.00 35.06 0.32
CA LEU A 133 -24.12 34.23 0.77
C LEU A 133 -25.48 34.94 0.63
N LYS A 134 -26.54 34.18 0.46
CA LYS A 134 -27.92 34.69 0.52
C LYS A 134 -28.25 35.21 1.88
N TRP A 135 -29.07 36.26 1.87
CA TRP A 135 -29.74 36.78 3.06
C TRP A 135 -31.16 36.22 3.12
N GLU A 136 -31.47 35.43 4.14
CA GLU A 136 -32.79 34.84 4.36
C GLU A 136 -33.21 35.01 5.84
N ASN A 137 -34.48 35.33 6.08
CA ASN A 137 -35.06 35.39 7.43
C ASN A 137 -34.27 36.25 8.43
N GLY A 138 -33.65 37.34 7.98
CA GLY A 138 -32.92 38.27 8.84
C GLY A 138 -31.46 37.89 9.14
N SER A 139 -30.88 36.90 8.43
CA SER A 139 -29.49 36.53 8.54
C SER A 139 -28.96 36.00 7.20
N PHE A 140 -27.66 36.03 7.04
CA PHE A 140 -27.03 35.20 5.99
C PHE A 140 -27.16 33.72 6.32
N VAL A 141 -27.13 32.85 5.28
CA VAL A 141 -27.37 31.41 5.42
C VAL A 141 -26.14 30.62 5.93
N TYR A 142 -25.54 31.12 7.02
CA TYR A 142 -24.32 30.54 7.61
C TYR A 142 -24.46 29.07 8.00
N ASP A 143 -25.56 28.68 8.62
CA ASP A 143 -25.81 27.30 9.02
C ASP A 143 -25.92 26.38 7.80
N LYS A 144 -26.53 26.84 6.71
CA LYS A 144 -26.63 26.10 5.46
C LYS A 144 -25.23 25.95 4.80
N PHE A 145 -24.40 26.99 4.89
CA PHE A 145 -23.02 26.93 4.41
C PHE A 145 -22.19 25.90 5.20
N GLY A 146 -22.31 25.91 6.53
CA GLY A 146 -21.67 24.91 7.37
C GLY A 146 -22.16 23.48 7.08
N ALA A 147 -23.47 23.30 6.92
CA ALA A 147 -24.06 22.01 6.58
C ALA A 147 -23.59 21.50 5.20
N TRP A 148 -23.46 22.41 4.22
CA TRP A 148 -22.90 22.06 2.92
C TRP A 148 -21.46 21.58 3.03
N TRP A 149 -20.59 22.25 3.79
CA TRP A 149 -19.21 21.82 4.01
C TRP A 149 -19.13 20.41 4.61
N LYS A 150 -19.97 20.14 5.62
CA LYS A 150 -20.04 18.79 6.20
C LYS A 150 -20.43 17.74 5.14
N ARG A 151 -21.51 17.98 4.41
CA ARG A 151 -21.99 17.09 3.35
C ARG A 151 -20.94 16.89 2.27
N SER A 152 -20.24 17.95 1.84
CA SER A 152 -19.13 17.83 0.88
C SER A 152 -18.07 16.85 1.38
N LEU A 153 -17.64 16.98 2.62
CA LEU A 153 -16.62 16.09 3.21
C LEU A 153 -17.12 14.64 3.31
N GLU A 154 -18.38 14.44 3.63
CA GLU A 154 -18.99 13.09 3.64
C GLU A 154 -18.99 12.48 2.24
N GLN A 155 -19.24 13.26 1.17
CA GLN A 155 -19.17 12.80 -0.23
C GLN A 155 -17.73 12.47 -0.66
N TYR A 156 -16.76 13.32 -0.31
CA TYR A 156 -15.35 13.04 -0.58
C TYR A 156 -14.88 11.76 0.12
N ARG A 157 -15.26 11.55 1.38
CA ARG A 157 -14.95 10.32 2.12
C ARG A 157 -15.59 9.07 1.50
N ALA A 158 -16.79 9.20 0.98
CA ALA A 158 -17.48 8.09 0.30
C ALA A 158 -16.74 7.59 -0.94
N VAL A 159 -15.90 8.43 -1.55
CA VAL A 159 -15.03 8.07 -2.69
C VAL A 159 -13.56 7.88 -2.29
N GLY A 160 -13.28 7.74 -0.98
CA GLY A 160 -11.94 7.43 -0.46
C GLY A 160 -11.01 8.63 -0.33
N ILE A 161 -11.51 9.87 -0.36
CA ILE A 161 -10.69 11.08 -0.20
C ILE A 161 -10.86 11.63 1.22
N TYR A 162 -9.76 11.72 1.94
CA TYR A 162 -9.70 12.21 3.32
C TYR A 162 -8.77 13.42 3.37
N PRO A 163 -9.30 14.66 3.27
CA PRO A 163 -8.48 15.87 3.39
C PRO A 163 -7.87 15.99 4.78
N ASP A 164 -6.60 16.38 4.87
CA ASP A 164 -5.95 16.76 6.12
C ASP A 164 -6.35 18.17 6.54
N TYR A 165 -6.45 19.07 5.56
CA TYR A 165 -6.82 20.46 5.74
C TYR A 165 -7.96 20.86 4.81
N VAL A 166 -8.77 21.80 5.28
CA VAL A 166 -9.79 22.47 4.45
C VAL A 166 -9.66 23.98 4.55
N SER A 167 -9.81 24.65 3.42
CA SER A 167 -9.95 26.10 3.35
C SER A 167 -11.36 26.44 2.88
N LEU A 168 -12.09 27.21 3.67
CA LEU A 168 -13.52 27.38 3.46
C LEU A 168 -13.89 28.13 2.19
N GLN A 169 -13.03 29.04 1.73
CA GLN A 169 -13.25 29.86 0.55
C GLN A 169 -11.92 30.34 0.00
N ASN A 170 -11.68 30.11 -1.28
CA ASN A 170 -10.56 30.69 -2.02
C ASN A 170 -10.78 32.20 -2.17
N GLU A 171 -9.75 32.98 -1.83
CA GLU A 171 -9.72 34.43 -2.04
C GLU A 171 -10.98 35.15 -1.55
N VAL A 172 -11.23 35.02 -0.26
CA VAL A 172 -12.43 35.58 0.40
C VAL A 172 -12.65 37.08 0.14
N ASP A 173 -11.63 37.80 -0.20
CA ASP A 173 -11.58 39.23 -0.50
C ASP A 173 -11.67 39.55 -1.99
N CYS A 174 -11.97 38.56 -2.83
CA CYS A 174 -12.04 38.71 -4.28
C CYS A 174 -13.44 38.41 -4.82
N ASN A 175 -13.86 39.19 -5.80
CA ASN A 175 -15.10 38.98 -6.55
C ASN A 175 -14.74 38.84 -8.05
N PRO A 176 -14.29 37.65 -8.49
CA PRO A 176 -13.74 37.44 -9.80
C PRO A 176 -14.81 37.26 -10.90
N SER A 177 -14.35 37.10 -12.14
CA SER A 177 -15.20 36.68 -13.28
C SER A 177 -15.35 35.18 -13.43
N TYR A 178 -14.64 34.39 -12.62
CA TYR A 178 -14.69 32.94 -12.52
C TYR A 178 -15.39 32.50 -11.24
N TYR A 179 -15.33 31.22 -10.87
CA TYR A 179 -15.90 30.72 -9.61
C TYR A 179 -15.36 31.51 -8.43
N GLY A 180 -16.25 32.08 -7.61
CA GLY A 180 -15.86 32.90 -6.50
C GLY A 180 -17.02 33.28 -5.60
N MET A 181 -16.72 33.57 -4.34
CA MET A 181 -17.65 34.07 -3.35
C MET A 181 -16.93 35.02 -2.42
N GLU A 182 -17.42 36.25 -2.34
CA GLU A 182 -16.89 37.32 -1.51
C GLU A 182 -17.41 37.21 -0.06
N LEU A 183 -16.51 37.29 0.90
CA LEU A 183 -16.79 37.37 2.32
C LEU A 183 -16.00 38.54 2.91
N GLU A 184 -16.60 39.37 3.74
CA GLU A 184 -15.86 40.39 4.48
C GLU A 184 -15.38 39.86 5.84
N PRO A 185 -14.40 40.52 6.50
CA PRO A 185 -13.94 40.10 7.82
C PRO A 185 -15.10 39.96 8.83
N ASP A 186 -16.05 40.91 8.78
CA ASP A 186 -17.30 40.89 9.55
C ASP A 186 -18.46 41.31 8.64
N GLU A 187 -19.71 41.14 9.08
CA GLU A 187 -20.89 41.55 8.28
C GLU A 187 -20.81 43.01 7.92
N SER A 188 -20.81 43.31 6.63
CA SER A 188 -20.90 44.70 6.18
C SER A 188 -22.34 45.15 6.04
N THR A 189 -22.55 46.48 6.20
CA THR A 189 -23.81 47.15 5.86
C THR A 189 -24.14 47.04 4.37
N ASN A 190 -23.18 46.59 3.56
CA ASN A 190 -23.29 46.48 2.10
C ASN A 190 -23.87 45.13 1.62
N GLY A 191 -24.20 44.21 2.51
CA GLY A 191 -24.83 42.95 2.18
C GLY A 191 -23.86 41.85 1.73
N VAL A 192 -22.64 41.86 2.30
CA VAL A 192 -21.67 40.78 2.17
C VAL A 192 -21.57 40.01 3.48
N ALA A 193 -21.57 38.71 3.44
CA ALA A 193 -21.51 37.84 4.60
C ALA A 193 -20.15 37.88 5.31
N SER A 194 -20.14 37.61 6.61
CA SER A 194 -18.95 37.59 7.43
C SER A 194 -18.16 36.28 7.28
N TYR A 195 -16.88 36.41 7.03
CA TYR A 195 -15.94 35.25 7.10
C TYR A 195 -15.93 34.67 8.53
N ALA A 196 -15.86 35.48 9.55
CA ALA A 196 -15.81 35.02 10.93
C ALA A 196 -17.03 34.16 11.31
N LYS A 197 -18.22 34.54 10.84
CA LYS A 197 -19.45 33.75 11.07
C LYS A 197 -19.50 32.50 10.18
N CYS A 198 -19.04 32.58 8.92
CA CYS A 198 -18.86 31.41 8.07
C CYS A 198 -17.93 30.38 8.71
N LEU A 199 -16.78 30.82 9.23
CA LEU A 199 -15.82 29.98 9.94
C LEU A 199 -16.48 29.31 11.16
N THR A 200 -17.19 30.04 11.97
CA THR A 200 -17.87 29.51 13.17
C THR A 200 -18.89 28.43 12.78
N ALA A 201 -19.73 28.69 11.77
CA ALA A 201 -20.76 27.77 11.34
C ALA A 201 -20.16 26.51 10.66
N ALA A 202 -19.15 26.70 9.82
CA ALA A 202 -18.47 25.60 9.17
C ALA A 202 -17.70 24.73 10.17
N ALA A 203 -16.96 25.33 11.09
CA ALA A 203 -16.22 24.60 12.12
C ALA A 203 -17.16 23.76 13.00
N LYS A 204 -18.32 24.32 13.41
CA LYS A 204 -19.35 23.58 14.16
C LYS A 204 -19.82 22.33 13.40
N SER A 205 -20.04 22.45 12.11
CA SER A 205 -20.54 21.35 11.27
C SER A 205 -19.44 20.34 10.95
N ILE A 206 -18.25 20.79 10.58
CA ILE A 206 -17.10 19.95 10.23
C ILE A 206 -16.64 19.15 11.46
N ASN A 207 -16.51 19.78 12.63
CA ASN A 207 -16.08 19.13 13.87
C ASN A 207 -17.12 18.12 14.41
N SER A 208 -18.30 18.01 13.81
CA SER A 208 -19.26 16.94 14.10
C SER A 208 -19.00 15.65 13.32
N LEU A 209 -18.04 15.65 12.42
CA LEU A 209 -17.59 14.45 11.72
C LEU A 209 -16.64 13.62 12.59
N ASP A 210 -16.60 12.33 12.36
CA ASP A 210 -15.52 11.49 12.90
C ASP A 210 -14.21 11.87 12.21
N ASN A 211 -13.13 12.09 12.98
CA ASN A 211 -11.82 12.53 12.48
C ASN A 211 -11.91 13.72 11.49
N PRO A 212 -12.37 14.89 11.93
CA PRO A 212 -12.55 16.03 11.05
C PRO A 212 -11.22 16.56 10.53
N PRO A 213 -11.17 17.07 9.27
CA PRO A 213 -9.99 17.78 8.78
C PRO A 213 -9.76 19.06 9.57
N MET A 214 -8.51 19.51 9.63
CA MET A 214 -8.15 20.79 10.21
C MET A 214 -8.58 21.94 9.30
N ILE A 215 -9.05 23.04 9.87
CA ILE A 215 -9.45 24.21 9.10
C ILE A 215 -8.29 25.20 9.04
N ILE A 216 -7.98 25.70 7.86
CA ILE A 216 -7.02 26.77 7.64
C ILE A 216 -7.69 27.97 6.97
N GLY A 217 -7.14 29.15 7.11
CA GLY A 217 -7.71 30.39 6.54
C GLY A 217 -6.93 31.65 6.95
N PRO A 218 -7.35 32.80 6.44
CA PRO A 218 -8.54 33.10 5.65
C PRO A 218 -8.45 32.89 4.13
N GLU A 219 -7.25 32.58 3.55
CA GLU A 219 -7.04 32.43 2.10
C GLU A 219 -7.26 33.72 1.29
N VAL A 220 -6.82 34.83 1.80
CA VAL A 220 -6.90 36.13 1.09
C VAL A 220 -5.98 36.16 -0.12
N LEU A 221 -6.36 36.91 -1.16
CA LEU A 221 -5.66 37.04 -2.43
C LEU A 221 -4.21 37.53 -2.29
N GLY A 222 -3.88 38.26 -1.23
CA GLY A 222 -2.53 38.74 -1.00
C GLY A 222 -2.32 39.25 0.42
N ILE A 223 -1.04 39.42 0.80
CA ILE A 223 -0.61 39.78 2.16
C ILE A 223 -0.45 41.28 2.40
N GLY A 224 -0.62 42.09 1.35
CA GLY A 224 -0.53 43.53 1.48
C GLY A 224 -1.70 44.16 2.23
N TRP A 225 -1.55 45.38 2.73
CA TRP A 225 -2.55 46.20 3.41
C TRP A 225 -3.21 45.52 4.63
N ASP A 226 -2.44 44.73 5.36
CA ASP A 226 -2.89 43.99 6.53
C ASP A 226 -4.13 43.11 6.28
N ARG A 227 -4.29 42.59 5.07
CA ARG A 227 -5.50 41.82 4.73
C ARG A 227 -5.66 40.57 5.58
N VAL A 228 -4.63 39.81 5.80
CA VAL A 228 -4.66 38.63 6.69
C VAL A 228 -5.06 39.04 8.09
N GLN A 229 -4.39 40.09 8.62
CA GLN A 229 -4.63 40.63 9.98
C GLN A 229 -6.07 41.11 10.15
N ASN A 230 -6.65 41.77 9.13
CA ASN A 230 -8.03 42.25 9.16
C ASN A 230 -9.02 41.10 9.32
N TYR A 231 -8.88 40.02 8.59
CA TYR A 231 -9.75 38.85 8.71
C TYR A 231 -9.54 38.12 10.03
N LEU A 232 -8.30 37.87 10.44
CA LEU A 232 -7.98 37.19 11.68
C LEU A 232 -8.41 37.97 12.92
N SER A 233 -8.40 39.32 12.87
CA SER A 233 -8.85 40.17 13.98
C SER A 233 -10.34 40.01 14.32
N LYS A 234 -11.15 39.48 13.40
CA LYS A 234 -12.60 39.25 13.57
C LYS A 234 -12.96 37.81 13.77
N ALA A 235 -12.09 36.90 13.33
CA ALA A 235 -12.29 35.47 13.42
C ALA A 235 -11.94 34.93 14.81
N ASP A 236 -12.61 33.83 15.21
CA ASP A 236 -12.12 33.01 16.32
C ASP A 236 -10.96 32.16 15.81
N THR A 237 -9.75 32.67 16.01
CA THR A 237 -8.50 32.00 15.50
C THR A 237 -8.24 30.64 16.13
N LYS A 238 -8.93 30.26 17.23
CA LYS A 238 -8.84 28.91 17.81
C LYS A 238 -9.43 27.85 16.90
N LEU A 239 -10.31 28.24 15.98
CA LEU A 239 -10.89 27.33 14.98
C LEU A 239 -9.96 27.06 13.79
N LEU A 240 -8.87 27.81 13.66
CA LEU A 240 -7.88 27.66 12.59
C LEU A 240 -6.63 26.91 13.11
N SER A 241 -6.19 25.93 12.37
CA SER A 241 -4.94 25.18 12.65
C SER A 241 -3.71 25.84 12.04
N ALA A 242 -3.87 26.59 10.95
CA ALA A 242 -2.84 27.40 10.32
C ALA A 242 -3.45 28.65 9.72
N TYR A 243 -2.63 29.68 9.53
CA TYR A 243 -3.04 30.88 8.81
C TYR A 243 -2.62 30.75 7.35
N SER A 244 -3.59 30.86 6.43
CA SER A 244 -3.36 30.65 5.00
C SER A 244 -3.66 31.91 4.18
N PHE A 245 -2.86 32.11 3.14
CA PHE A 245 -2.89 33.30 2.26
C PHE A 245 -2.18 33.03 0.94
N HIS A 246 -2.39 33.95 -0.03
CA HIS A 246 -1.74 33.96 -1.33
C HIS A 246 -0.73 35.11 -1.47
N TYR A 247 0.14 35.05 -2.48
CA TYR A 247 1.11 36.09 -2.74
C TYR A 247 0.83 36.88 -4.03
N TYR A 248 -0.41 37.33 -4.24
CA TYR A 248 -0.72 38.13 -5.42
C TYR A 248 -0.69 39.64 -5.21
N HIS A 249 -0.75 40.15 -3.97
CA HIS A 249 -0.61 41.56 -3.65
C HIS A 249 0.36 41.80 -2.51
N SER A 250 1.38 42.67 -2.77
CA SER A 250 2.36 43.12 -1.79
C SER A 250 1.93 44.33 -0.97
N GLY A 251 0.88 45.06 -1.40
CA GLY A 251 0.44 46.32 -0.79
C GLY A 251 1.23 47.55 -1.29
N ARG A 252 2.10 47.40 -2.26
CA ARG A 252 2.81 48.55 -2.86
C ARG A 252 2.01 49.12 -4.02
N LYS A 253 1.47 50.34 -3.85
CA LYS A 253 0.61 51.01 -4.85
C LYS A 253 1.29 51.24 -6.20
N GLU A 254 2.58 51.38 -6.19
CA GLU A 254 3.39 51.68 -7.38
C GLU A 254 3.39 50.48 -8.37
N HIS A 255 3.11 49.27 -7.89
CA HIS A 255 3.18 48.06 -8.67
C HIS A 255 1.80 47.33 -8.78
N GLU A 256 0.72 48.05 -8.55
CA GLU A 256 -0.65 47.47 -8.54
C GLU A 256 -1.28 47.31 -9.93
N ALA A 257 -0.64 47.82 -11.00
CA ALA A 257 -1.08 47.48 -12.34
C ALA A 257 -1.04 45.95 -12.51
N ILE A 258 -2.06 45.38 -13.13
CA ILE A 258 -2.21 43.91 -13.30
C ILE A 258 -0.94 43.30 -13.89
N GLU A 259 -0.24 44.02 -14.77
CA GLU A 259 0.98 43.59 -15.43
C GLU A 259 2.22 43.63 -14.53
N GLN A 260 2.18 44.29 -13.38
CA GLN A 260 3.32 44.49 -12.47
C GLN A 260 3.15 43.82 -11.11
N ARG A 261 1.95 43.49 -10.71
CA ARG A 261 1.63 42.96 -9.36
C ARG A 261 2.32 41.64 -8.99
N TYR A 262 2.75 40.88 -10.00
CA TYR A 262 3.44 39.61 -9.84
C TYR A 262 4.93 39.70 -10.09
N ALA A 263 5.46 40.92 -10.25
CA ALA A 263 6.73 41.11 -10.92
C ALA A 263 7.97 41.00 -10.03
N TYR A 264 7.86 41.39 -8.76
CA TYR A 264 9.07 41.59 -7.93
C TYR A 264 8.88 40.93 -6.55
N PRO A 265 9.48 39.72 -6.34
CA PRO A 265 9.40 39.07 -5.04
C PRO A 265 9.88 39.93 -3.87
N ASP A 266 10.88 40.77 -4.08
CA ASP A 266 11.40 41.67 -3.03
C ASP A 266 10.37 42.70 -2.53
N ASP A 267 9.36 43.05 -3.32
CA ASP A 267 8.29 43.96 -2.90
C ASP A 267 7.40 43.35 -1.80
N PHE A 268 7.41 42.03 -1.67
CA PHE A 268 6.67 41.32 -0.63
C PHE A 268 7.39 41.24 0.71
N LYS A 269 8.69 41.51 0.77
CA LYS A 269 9.51 41.32 1.99
C LYS A 269 8.98 42.04 3.21
N GLU A 270 8.53 43.28 3.05
CA GLU A 270 7.97 44.07 4.16
C GLU A 270 6.69 43.47 4.71
N ALA A 271 5.77 43.09 3.80
CA ALA A 271 4.51 42.45 4.18
C ALA A 271 4.75 41.05 4.79
N MET A 272 5.70 40.30 4.22
CA MET A 272 6.11 38.98 4.73
C MET A 272 6.66 39.07 6.15
N SER A 273 7.61 40.01 6.41
CA SER A 273 8.15 40.24 7.76
C SER A 273 7.06 40.68 8.74
N SER A 274 6.24 41.66 8.34
CA SER A 274 5.15 42.16 9.19
C SER A 274 4.17 41.06 9.59
N LEU A 275 3.82 40.18 8.65
CA LEU A 275 2.92 39.06 8.90
C LEU A 275 3.55 38.07 9.87
N TYR A 276 4.81 37.68 9.66
CA TYR A 276 5.53 36.81 10.56
C TYR A 276 5.71 37.40 11.95
N ASP A 277 6.14 38.66 12.06
CA ASP A 277 6.32 39.35 13.34
C ASP A 277 5.02 39.44 14.15
N THR A 278 3.89 39.58 13.45
CA THR A 278 2.57 39.63 14.08
C THR A 278 2.19 38.27 14.67
N TYR A 279 2.39 37.18 13.96
CA TYR A 279 1.84 35.86 14.32
C TYR A 279 2.86 34.85 14.82
N SER A 280 4.17 35.12 14.77
CA SER A 280 5.22 34.20 15.22
C SER A 280 5.06 33.75 16.67
N LYS A 281 4.40 34.55 17.52
CA LYS A 281 4.19 34.25 18.95
C LYS A 281 2.97 33.37 19.22
N GLU A 282 2.12 33.16 18.22
CA GLU A 282 0.89 32.39 18.39
C GLU A 282 1.10 30.90 18.22
N ASN A 283 2.30 30.50 17.84
CA ASN A 283 2.70 29.10 17.60
C ASN A 283 1.79 28.40 16.59
N LYS A 284 1.31 29.16 15.59
CA LYS A 284 0.52 28.64 14.46
C LYS A 284 1.33 28.72 13.18
N PRO A 285 1.29 27.66 12.35
CA PRO A 285 1.99 27.65 11.07
C PRO A 285 1.38 28.65 10.08
N LEU A 286 2.22 29.18 9.21
CA LEU A 286 1.85 30.05 8.10
C LEU A 286 1.89 29.22 6.80
N PHE A 287 0.75 29.13 6.13
CA PHE A 287 0.61 28.39 4.85
C PHE A 287 0.42 29.37 3.70
N MET A 288 1.39 29.41 2.81
CA MET A 288 1.22 30.08 1.51
C MET A 288 0.58 29.06 0.55
N THR A 289 -0.70 29.20 0.30
CA THR A 289 -1.54 28.19 -0.33
C THR A 289 -1.75 28.43 -1.82
N GLU A 290 -1.35 29.59 -2.34
CA GLU A 290 -1.36 29.86 -3.77
C GLU A 290 -0.39 30.98 -4.15
N ASN A 291 0.46 30.67 -5.14
CA ASN A 291 1.27 31.68 -5.84
C ASN A 291 1.69 31.15 -7.21
N SER A 292 1.64 32.01 -8.21
CA SER A 292 2.27 31.83 -9.51
C SER A 292 2.78 33.19 -9.98
N PRO A 293 4.08 33.34 -10.22
CA PRO A 293 4.64 34.60 -10.71
C PRO A 293 4.38 34.77 -12.21
N LEU A 294 3.12 35.01 -12.55
CA LEU A 294 2.71 35.26 -13.95
C LEU A 294 3.54 36.40 -14.57
N ARG A 295 4.32 36.08 -15.57
CA ARG A 295 5.18 37.07 -16.24
C ARG A 295 5.17 36.94 -17.75
N ASP A 296 5.47 38.05 -18.38
CA ASP A 296 5.83 38.13 -19.79
C ASP A 296 7.26 38.71 -19.93
N PRO A 297 8.24 38.01 -20.50
CA PRO A 297 8.11 36.66 -21.04
C PRO A 297 8.15 35.55 -19.94
N VAL A 298 7.39 34.47 -20.13
CA VAL A 298 7.26 33.29 -19.26
C VAL A 298 8.62 32.63 -18.95
N GLU A 299 9.63 32.80 -19.78
CA GLU A 299 10.95 32.21 -19.56
C GLU A 299 11.68 32.71 -18.31
N LYS A 300 11.18 33.78 -17.67
CA LYS A 300 11.74 34.29 -16.40
C LYS A 300 11.06 33.73 -15.17
N ASP A 301 9.93 33.10 -15.30
CA ASP A 301 9.11 32.62 -14.20
C ASP A 301 9.84 31.65 -13.27
N PRO A 302 10.70 30.73 -13.77
CA PRO A 302 11.42 29.80 -12.89
C PRO A 302 12.28 30.49 -11.83
N ILE A 303 12.95 31.59 -12.21
CA ILE A 303 13.77 32.36 -11.25
C ILE A 303 12.88 33.06 -10.23
N TYR A 304 11.76 33.62 -10.67
CA TYR A 304 10.83 34.29 -9.74
C TYR A 304 10.13 33.31 -8.80
N THR A 305 9.74 32.17 -9.29
CA THR A 305 9.19 31.08 -8.47
C THR A 305 10.19 30.65 -7.39
N ALA A 306 11.43 30.35 -7.76
CA ALA A 306 12.46 29.99 -6.79
C ALA A 306 12.80 31.15 -5.82
N TRP A 307 12.74 32.39 -6.29
CA TRP A 307 12.95 33.58 -5.46
C TRP A 307 11.80 33.75 -4.45
N PHE A 308 10.53 33.66 -4.89
CA PHE A 308 9.37 33.69 -3.98
C PHE A 308 9.48 32.56 -2.95
N MET A 309 9.80 31.34 -3.35
CA MET A 309 9.99 30.23 -2.43
C MET A 309 11.08 30.51 -1.39
N THR A 310 12.23 31.07 -1.84
CA THR A 310 13.29 31.46 -0.90
C THR A 310 12.78 32.48 0.12
N LEU A 311 12.10 33.56 -0.31
CA LEU A 311 11.58 34.57 0.61
C LEU A 311 10.47 34.04 1.51
N ALA A 312 9.61 33.18 0.97
CA ALA A 312 8.55 32.55 1.74
C ALA A 312 9.12 31.77 2.95
N PHE A 313 10.16 30.98 2.73
CA PHE A 313 10.78 30.22 3.81
C PHE A 313 11.68 31.09 4.72
N THR A 314 12.45 32.05 4.16
CA THR A 314 13.48 32.76 4.93
C THR A 314 13.02 34.08 5.53
N VAL A 315 11.97 34.71 4.99
CA VAL A 315 11.45 36.01 5.45
C VAL A 315 10.06 35.86 6.08
N ASN A 316 9.15 35.16 5.40
CA ASN A 316 7.81 34.94 5.95
C ASN A 316 7.73 33.74 6.88
N HIS A 317 8.75 32.88 6.88
CA HIS A 317 8.84 31.66 7.66
C HIS A 317 7.63 30.75 7.49
N VAL A 318 7.11 30.64 6.27
CA VAL A 318 6.03 29.70 5.98
C VAL A 318 6.48 28.27 6.25
N THR A 319 5.55 27.44 6.70
CA THR A 319 5.77 26.02 6.89
C THR A 319 5.26 25.20 5.69
N SER A 320 4.37 25.80 4.89
CA SER A 320 3.91 25.20 3.64
C SER A 320 3.92 26.20 2.50
N TYR A 321 4.31 25.71 1.32
CA TYR A 321 4.29 26.45 0.04
C TYR A 321 3.58 25.62 -1.01
N ILE A 322 2.46 26.13 -1.54
CA ILE A 322 1.66 25.50 -2.59
C ILE A 322 1.68 26.39 -3.84
N HIS A 323 2.29 25.89 -4.91
CA HIS A 323 2.37 26.59 -6.18
C HIS A 323 1.04 26.51 -6.94
N TRP A 324 0.62 27.59 -7.55
CA TRP A 324 -0.46 27.64 -8.51
C TRP A 324 0.14 27.67 -9.92
N ASN A 325 -0.13 26.70 -10.83
CA ASN A 325 -0.73 25.42 -10.58
C ASN A 325 0.12 24.31 -11.23
N LEU A 326 -0.15 23.05 -10.92
CA LEU A 326 0.64 21.95 -11.46
C LEU A 326 0.33 21.65 -12.93
N ILE A 327 -0.92 21.85 -13.35
CA ILE A 327 -1.38 21.55 -14.71
C ILE A 327 -2.23 22.65 -15.29
N TRP A 328 -2.15 22.81 -16.61
CA TRP A 328 -3.06 23.64 -17.40
C TRP A 328 -3.08 23.18 -18.85
N GLY A 329 -3.99 23.76 -19.68
CA GLY A 329 -3.97 23.58 -21.12
C GLY A 329 -2.81 24.35 -21.79
N ASP A 330 -2.66 24.18 -23.10
CA ASP A 330 -1.50 24.65 -23.89
C ASP A 330 -1.16 26.15 -23.71
N LYS A 331 -2.14 26.98 -23.45
CA LYS A 331 -1.95 28.45 -23.34
C LYS A 331 -1.92 28.98 -21.91
N GLY A 332 -1.94 28.10 -20.91
CA GLY A 332 -1.92 28.52 -19.52
C GLY A 332 -0.53 28.44 -18.89
N ASP A 333 -0.36 29.17 -17.79
CA ASP A 333 0.84 29.11 -16.97
C ASP A 333 0.68 27.99 -15.95
N ALA A 334 1.52 26.98 -16.08
CA ALA A 334 1.54 25.84 -15.13
C ALA A 334 2.90 25.16 -15.14
N CYS A 335 3.16 24.33 -14.15
CA CYS A 335 4.32 23.43 -14.15
C CYS A 335 4.31 22.51 -15.38
N ILE A 336 3.11 22.03 -15.77
CA ILE A 336 2.91 21.14 -16.90
C ILE A 336 1.71 21.62 -17.72
N ASN A 337 1.93 21.87 -19.01
CA ASN A 337 0.83 22.03 -19.94
C ASN A 337 0.49 20.69 -20.57
N ILE A 338 -0.79 20.41 -20.71
CA ILE A 338 -1.30 19.18 -21.32
C ILE A 338 -2.24 19.48 -22.47
N ASP A 339 -2.29 18.56 -23.43
CA ASP A 339 -3.30 18.57 -24.48
C ASP A 339 -4.68 18.43 -23.86
N THR A 340 -5.61 19.23 -24.32
CA THR A 340 -6.99 19.07 -23.91
C THR A 340 -7.67 17.98 -24.74
N LEU A 341 -8.52 17.19 -24.11
CA LEU A 341 -9.48 16.36 -24.82
C LEU A 341 -10.48 17.30 -25.51
N LEU A 342 -10.42 17.39 -26.85
CA LEU A 342 -11.40 18.05 -27.70
C LEU A 342 -12.05 19.32 -27.10
N VAL A 343 -11.43 20.45 -27.32
CA VAL A 343 -12.12 21.73 -27.21
C VAL A 343 -12.61 22.09 -28.61
N ASP A 344 -13.92 22.23 -28.79
CA ASP A 344 -14.56 22.55 -30.07
C ASP A 344 -14.25 21.57 -31.24
N GLY A 345 -13.96 20.30 -30.91
CA GLY A 345 -13.68 19.26 -31.89
C GLY A 345 -12.25 19.19 -32.42
N GLU A 346 -11.35 20.00 -31.85
CA GLU A 346 -9.92 19.97 -32.16
C GLU A 346 -9.07 19.75 -30.89
N TYR A 347 -8.08 18.86 -30.96
CA TYR A 347 -7.08 18.72 -29.92
C TYR A 347 -6.08 19.88 -29.99
N GLN A 348 -5.73 20.43 -28.85
CA GLN A 348 -4.58 21.32 -28.75
C GLN A 348 -3.30 20.51 -28.97
N ASN A 349 -2.52 20.89 -29.95
CA ASN A 349 -1.42 20.10 -30.47
C ASN A 349 -0.13 20.36 -29.69
N ILE A 350 0.06 19.67 -28.57
CA ILE A 350 1.37 19.62 -27.86
C ILE A 350 2.10 18.36 -28.33
N GLU A 351 3.26 18.53 -28.96
CA GLU A 351 4.09 17.39 -29.36
C GLU A 351 4.42 16.54 -28.11
N GLY A 352 4.06 15.25 -28.16
CA GLY A 352 4.22 14.34 -27.04
C GLY A 352 3.07 14.34 -26.04
N GLY A 353 2.03 15.18 -26.21
CA GLY A 353 0.79 15.21 -25.42
C GLY A 353 0.88 16.03 -24.13
N TYR A 354 2.06 16.36 -23.65
CA TYR A 354 2.27 17.30 -22.55
C TYR A 354 3.66 17.93 -22.59
N ARG A 355 3.81 19.07 -21.96
CA ARG A 355 5.08 19.82 -21.89
C ARG A 355 5.37 20.23 -20.45
N VAL A 356 6.59 19.95 -20.01
CA VAL A 356 7.11 20.40 -18.71
C VAL A 356 7.73 21.78 -18.88
N ASN A 357 7.32 22.72 -18.04
CA ASN A 357 7.77 24.12 -18.09
C ASN A 357 8.87 24.40 -17.04
N GLY A 358 9.44 25.59 -17.12
CA GLY A 358 10.52 26.00 -16.22
C GLY A 358 10.12 26.02 -14.75
N ASP A 359 8.88 26.41 -14.43
CA ASP A 359 8.38 26.46 -13.06
C ASP A 359 8.30 25.10 -12.37
N TYR A 360 8.05 24.05 -13.14
CA TYR A 360 8.20 22.67 -12.66
C TYR A 360 9.57 22.43 -12.06
N HIS A 361 10.63 22.87 -12.77
CA HIS A 361 12.00 22.67 -12.32
C HIS A 361 12.35 23.56 -11.13
N ALA A 362 11.84 24.80 -11.10
CA ALA A 362 11.98 25.67 -9.94
C ALA A 362 11.34 25.04 -8.68
N LEU A 363 10.09 24.60 -8.79
CA LEU A 363 9.40 23.89 -7.71
C LEU A 363 10.15 22.61 -7.29
N ARG A 364 10.63 21.84 -8.29
CA ARG A 364 11.37 20.59 -8.07
C ARG A 364 12.66 20.77 -7.27
N HIS A 365 13.38 21.88 -7.45
CA HIS A 365 14.59 22.20 -6.67
C HIS A 365 14.32 22.27 -5.18
N PHE A 366 13.08 22.55 -4.76
CA PHE A 366 12.64 22.53 -3.38
C PHE A 366 11.93 21.22 -3.04
N SER A 367 10.82 20.92 -3.70
CA SER A 367 9.90 19.82 -3.30
C SER A 367 10.53 18.43 -3.35
N LYS A 368 11.45 18.19 -4.31
CA LYS A 368 12.13 16.90 -4.45
C LYS A 368 13.14 16.66 -3.34
N PHE A 369 13.80 17.71 -2.87
CA PHE A 369 14.97 17.65 -1.99
C PHE A 369 14.70 18.12 -0.57
N VAL A 370 13.50 18.64 -0.29
CA VAL A 370 13.08 19.06 1.05
C VAL A 370 11.80 18.31 1.40
N LYS A 371 11.83 17.53 2.47
CA LYS A 371 10.72 16.69 2.86
C LYS A 371 9.96 17.28 4.06
N ARG A 372 8.75 16.75 4.28
CA ARG A 372 7.95 17.05 5.44
C ARG A 372 8.74 16.79 6.72
N GLY A 373 8.66 17.70 7.70
CA GLY A 373 9.39 17.61 8.97
C GLY A 373 10.79 18.23 8.95
N TRP A 374 11.39 18.47 7.77
CA TRP A 374 12.72 19.09 7.69
C TRP A 374 12.71 20.48 8.29
N LYS A 375 13.83 20.88 8.87
CA LYS A 375 14.01 22.18 9.51
C LYS A 375 14.72 23.15 8.58
N LEU A 376 14.22 24.38 8.48
CA LEU A 376 14.97 25.48 7.89
C LEU A 376 16.17 25.80 8.77
N LEU A 377 17.31 26.05 8.15
CA LEU A 377 18.56 26.44 8.81
C LEU A 377 18.86 27.92 8.57
N TYR A 378 19.68 28.50 9.49
CA TYR A 378 20.33 29.77 9.18
C TYR A 378 21.26 29.58 7.99
N ALA A 379 21.07 30.40 6.95
CA ALA A 379 21.96 30.46 5.80
C ALA A 379 22.04 31.88 5.23
N THR A 380 23.22 32.32 4.84
CA THR A 380 23.46 33.62 4.20
C THR A 380 24.44 33.53 3.05
N SER A 381 24.31 34.44 2.09
CA SER A 381 25.24 34.64 0.99
C SER A 381 25.89 36.00 1.09
N SER A 382 27.14 36.11 0.68
CA SER A 382 27.87 37.41 0.60
C SER A 382 27.45 38.27 -0.57
N ASP A 383 26.69 37.77 -1.53
CA ASP A 383 26.21 38.47 -2.71
C ASP A 383 24.69 38.58 -2.72
N ALA A 384 24.17 39.80 -2.83
CA ALA A 384 22.72 40.06 -2.80
C ALA A 384 21.96 39.50 -4.02
N ASP A 385 22.64 39.15 -5.10
CA ASP A 385 22.06 38.50 -6.27
C ASP A 385 21.98 36.97 -6.10
N VAL A 386 22.67 36.39 -5.11
CA VAL A 386 22.65 34.97 -4.82
C VAL A 386 21.86 34.75 -3.55
N LEU A 387 20.61 34.28 -3.72
CA LEU A 387 19.77 33.91 -2.61
C LEU A 387 20.12 32.50 -2.17
N ILE A 388 19.97 32.22 -0.88
CA ILE A 388 20.27 30.90 -0.30
C ILE A 388 19.16 30.47 0.66
N THR A 389 18.83 29.18 0.61
CA THR A 389 17.95 28.50 1.57
C THR A 389 18.60 27.19 1.93
N ALA A 390 18.66 26.85 3.20
CA ALA A 390 19.22 25.59 3.65
C ALA A 390 18.25 24.85 4.57
N PHE A 391 18.18 23.54 4.42
CA PHE A 391 17.30 22.67 5.20
C PHE A 391 18.07 21.46 5.72
N ARG A 392 17.59 20.90 6.83
CA ARG A 392 18.12 19.70 7.43
C ARG A 392 17.01 18.72 7.75
N ASN A 393 17.24 17.44 7.47
CA ASN A 393 16.48 16.35 8.06
C ASN A 393 16.78 16.29 9.57
N PRO A 394 15.80 16.44 10.49
CA PRO A 394 16.06 16.39 11.92
C PRO A 394 16.49 15.00 12.40
N ASP A 395 16.07 13.95 11.67
CA ASP A 395 16.23 12.55 12.04
C ASP A 395 17.45 11.90 11.38
N ASP A 396 18.11 12.61 10.45
CA ASP A 396 19.25 12.10 9.69
C ASP A 396 20.24 13.21 9.32
N ASP A 397 21.45 12.83 8.89
CA ASP A 397 22.48 13.75 8.42
C ASP A 397 22.31 14.12 6.94
N GLU A 398 21.06 14.38 6.55
CA GLU A 398 20.73 14.88 5.24
C GLU A 398 20.52 16.40 5.27
N TYR A 399 21.07 17.07 4.29
CA TYR A 399 20.92 18.52 4.15
C TYR A 399 20.64 18.88 2.70
N THR A 400 19.91 19.96 2.50
CA THR A 400 19.72 20.56 1.17
C THR A 400 20.01 22.04 1.23
N VAL A 401 20.91 22.51 0.36
CA VAL A 401 21.19 23.92 0.16
C VAL A 401 20.71 24.29 -1.25
N ILE A 402 19.85 25.31 -1.33
CA ILE A 402 19.28 25.79 -2.58
C ILE A 402 19.76 27.22 -2.80
N LEU A 403 20.34 27.46 -3.95
CA LEU A 403 20.94 28.71 -4.36
C LEU A 403 20.22 29.25 -5.60
N VAL A 404 19.80 30.52 -5.57
CA VAL A 404 19.17 31.18 -6.71
C VAL A 404 20.05 32.36 -7.12
N ASN A 405 20.79 32.24 -8.21
CA ASN A 405 21.44 33.36 -8.80
C ASN A 405 20.46 34.14 -9.69
N LYS A 406 19.86 35.18 -9.12
CA LYS A 406 18.94 36.07 -9.83
C LYS A 406 19.66 37.19 -10.64
N GLY A 407 20.99 37.24 -10.53
CA GLY A 407 21.81 38.21 -11.19
C GLY A 407 22.03 37.92 -12.68
N ARG A 408 22.48 38.93 -13.42
CA ARG A 408 22.73 38.86 -14.87
C ARG A 408 24.11 38.31 -15.21
N SER A 409 24.91 37.95 -14.22
CA SER A 409 26.29 37.45 -14.42
C SER A 409 26.43 36.08 -13.69
N ALA A 410 27.24 35.23 -14.28
CA ALA A 410 27.65 34.01 -13.59
C ALA A 410 28.50 34.35 -12.36
N LYS A 411 28.38 33.55 -11.34
CA LYS A 411 29.10 33.67 -10.07
C LYS A 411 29.85 32.37 -9.78
N SER A 412 30.89 32.48 -8.94
CA SER A 412 31.58 31.32 -8.37
C SER A 412 31.32 31.30 -6.86
N LEU A 413 30.68 30.26 -6.36
CA LEU A 413 30.38 30.09 -4.95
C LEU A 413 31.48 29.28 -4.29
N GLU A 414 32.11 29.81 -3.24
CA GLU A 414 32.92 29.00 -2.31
C GLU A 414 32.03 28.29 -1.30
N CYS A 415 32.12 26.97 -1.30
CA CYS A 415 31.32 26.10 -0.43
C CYS A 415 32.05 25.88 0.90
N SER A 416 31.73 26.72 1.89
CA SER A 416 32.30 26.58 3.24
C SER A 416 31.55 25.55 4.13
N PHE A 417 30.42 25.01 3.64
CA PHE A 417 29.61 24.02 4.34
C PHE A 417 29.68 22.68 3.60
N PHE A 418 30.22 21.68 4.28
CA PHE A 418 30.19 20.30 3.85
C PHE A 418 30.09 19.40 5.09
N PRO A 419 28.94 18.75 5.33
CA PRO A 419 28.77 17.88 6.49
C PRO A 419 29.74 16.69 6.44
N GLU A 420 30.28 16.33 7.60
CA GLU A 420 31.13 15.13 7.74
C GLU A 420 30.32 13.90 7.32
N HIS A 421 31.02 12.92 6.76
CA HIS A 421 30.42 11.64 6.32
C HIS A 421 29.31 11.76 5.24
N CYS A 422 29.19 12.92 4.59
CA CYS A 422 28.24 13.10 3.49
C CYS A 422 28.94 13.09 2.13
N LYS A 423 28.15 12.88 1.08
CA LYS A 423 28.45 13.21 -0.32
C LYS A 423 27.47 14.28 -0.78
N ALA A 424 27.92 15.15 -1.67
CA ALA A 424 27.10 16.21 -2.22
C ALA A 424 26.69 15.86 -3.65
N THR A 425 25.41 15.85 -3.95
CA THR A 425 24.89 15.80 -5.31
C THR A 425 24.53 17.22 -5.72
N VAL A 426 25.11 17.72 -6.80
CA VAL A 426 24.84 19.06 -7.33
C VAL A 426 23.89 18.96 -8.50
N ILE A 427 22.73 19.61 -8.39
CA ILE A 427 21.69 19.65 -9.40
C ILE A 427 21.50 21.13 -9.81
N GLN A 428 21.44 21.42 -11.10
CA GLN A 428 21.37 22.79 -11.58
C GLN A 428 20.36 22.96 -12.71
N SER A 429 19.64 24.08 -12.67
CA SER A 429 18.86 24.60 -13.78
C SER A 429 19.48 25.92 -14.26
N ASP A 430 19.91 25.94 -15.51
CA ASP A 430 20.42 27.16 -16.22
C ASP A 430 19.28 27.66 -17.13
N VAL A 431 18.50 28.60 -16.59
CA VAL A 431 17.24 29.04 -17.20
C VAL A 431 17.45 29.65 -18.60
N PRO A 432 18.42 30.56 -18.84
CA PRO A 432 18.65 31.11 -20.16
C PRO A 432 19.00 30.07 -21.23
N ASN A 433 19.70 29.02 -20.84
CA ASN A 433 20.12 27.94 -21.72
C ASN A 433 19.12 26.76 -21.78
N LYS A 434 17.99 26.86 -21.07
CA LYS A 434 16.94 25.82 -20.98
C LYS A 434 17.48 24.44 -20.58
N LYS A 435 18.46 24.43 -19.67
CA LYS A 435 19.01 23.23 -19.07
C LYS A 435 18.33 23.04 -17.72
N TRP A 436 17.67 21.91 -17.57
CA TRP A 436 16.71 21.74 -16.48
C TRP A 436 17.11 20.61 -15.54
N SER A 437 17.34 20.94 -14.26
CA SER A 437 17.62 19.97 -13.20
C SER A 437 18.73 18.97 -13.56
N GLU A 438 19.76 19.44 -14.29
CA GLU A 438 20.90 18.61 -14.67
C GLU A 438 21.72 18.23 -13.43
N VAL A 439 22.05 16.96 -13.29
CA VAL A 439 22.98 16.48 -12.26
C VAL A 439 24.39 16.77 -12.74
N LEU A 440 25.06 17.74 -12.14
CA LEU A 440 26.42 18.10 -12.49
C LEU A 440 27.46 17.11 -11.98
N GLY A 441 27.16 16.42 -10.88
CA GLY A 441 28.02 15.42 -10.30
C GLY A 441 27.67 15.05 -8.86
N VAL A 442 28.38 14.04 -8.37
CA VAL A 442 28.37 13.62 -6.96
C VAL A 442 29.79 13.77 -6.43
N TYR A 443 29.95 14.45 -5.33
CA TYR A 443 31.23 14.90 -4.81
C TYR A 443 31.42 14.42 -3.36
N ASP A 444 32.62 13.95 -3.04
CA ASP A 444 33.04 13.61 -1.68
C ASP A 444 33.57 14.81 -0.90
N SER A 445 33.92 15.88 -1.60
CA SER A 445 34.20 17.24 -1.11
C SER A 445 33.83 18.23 -2.20
N LEU A 446 33.38 19.40 -1.81
CA LEU A 446 32.92 20.42 -2.75
C LEU A 446 33.40 21.79 -2.29
N ASP A 447 34.44 22.32 -2.95
CA ASP A 447 35.03 23.59 -2.57
C ASP A 447 34.39 24.77 -3.33
N VAL A 448 34.02 24.56 -4.60
CA VAL A 448 33.50 25.61 -5.47
C VAL A 448 32.38 25.08 -6.36
N VAL A 449 31.34 25.89 -6.51
CA VAL A 449 30.23 25.63 -7.45
C VAL A 449 30.05 26.85 -8.35
N ALA A 450 29.97 26.60 -9.65
CA ALA A 450 29.61 27.64 -10.63
C ALA A 450 28.09 27.86 -10.62
N LEU A 451 27.65 29.11 -10.50
CA LEU A 451 26.26 29.54 -10.55
C LEU A 451 26.06 30.40 -11.82
N PRO A 452 25.56 29.86 -12.93
CA PRO A 452 25.24 30.64 -14.12
C PRO A 452 24.32 31.82 -13.81
N ALA A 453 24.28 32.82 -14.64
CA ALA A 453 23.31 33.91 -14.54
C ALA A 453 21.87 33.36 -14.65
N ASN A 454 20.96 33.81 -13.83
CA ASN A 454 19.57 33.29 -13.77
C ASN A 454 19.56 31.77 -13.71
N SER A 455 20.14 31.23 -12.65
CA SER A 455 20.18 29.78 -12.38
C SER A 455 19.66 29.41 -11.00
N ILE A 456 19.21 28.16 -10.86
CA ILE A 456 18.85 27.54 -9.60
C ILE A 456 19.78 26.35 -9.41
N THR A 457 20.42 26.27 -8.26
CA THR A 457 21.34 25.17 -7.93
C THR A 457 20.97 24.57 -6.61
N THR A 458 20.75 23.26 -6.58
CA THR A 458 20.55 22.49 -5.35
C THR A 458 21.77 21.66 -5.06
N ILE A 459 22.28 21.74 -3.85
CA ILE A 459 23.31 20.86 -3.32
C ILE A 459 22.63 19.98 -2.29
N ALA A 460 22.38 18.73 -2.64
CA ALA A 460 21.80 17.75 -1.75
C ALA A 460 22.91 16.91 -1.10
N TYR A 461 23.05 17.02 0.20
CA TYR A 461 23.99 16.24 0.98
C TYR A 461 23.29 15.02 1.54
N THR A 462 23.83 13.84 1.25
CA THR A 462 23.35 12.57 1.74
C THR A 462 24.50 11.79 2.38
N PRO A 463 24.24 10.98 3.42
CA PRO A 463 25.28 10.19 4.06
C PRO A 463 26.07 9.32 3.08
N LYS A 464 27.36 9.20 3.29
CA LYS A 464 28.20 8.23 2.58
C LYS A 464 27.88 6.88 3.14
N ILE A 465 27.60 5.93 2.29
CA ILE A 465 27.34 4.53 2.68
C ILE A 465 28.63 3.76 2.48
N SER A 466 29.20 3.22 3.58
CA SER A 466 30.29 2.27 3.56
C SER A 466 29.74 0.86 3.84
N LYS A 467 30.39 -0.17 3.31
CA LYS A 467 30.01 -1.55 3.55
C LYS A 467 31.00 -2.16 4.54
N TYR A 468 30.51 -2.62 5.67
CA TYR A 468 31.28 -3.33 6.68
C TYR A 468 30.91 -4.81 6.68
N ILE A 469 31.90 -5.69 6.78
CA ILE A 469 31.71 -7.14 6.82
C ILE A 469 32.21 -7.67 8.16
N TYR A 470 31.30 -8.23 8.95
CA TYR A 470 31.64 -8.94 10.19
C TYR A 470 32.17 -10.34 9.86
N GLY A 471 33.31 -10.70 10.39
CA GLY A 471 34.02 -11.93 10.07
C GLY A 471 34.55 -12.72 11.26
N SER A 472 34.05 -12.49 12.48
CA SER A 472 34.47 -13.26 13.66
C SER A 472 33.73 -14.62 13.73
N ASP A 473 34.46 -15.69 14.00
CA ASP A 473 33.84 -17.03 14.16
C ASP A 473 33.31 -17.26 15.57
N THR A 474 33.60 -16.35 16.50
CA THR A 474 33.13 -16.40 17.89
C THR A 474 32.21 -15.21 18.19
N LEU A 475 31.37 -15.37 19.21
CA LEU A 475 30.53 -14.26 19.68
C LEU A 475 31.41 -13.05 20.03
N SER A 476 31.15 -11.93 19.40
CA SER A 476 31.81 -10.65 19.66
C SER A 476 30.80 -9.52 19.69
N SER A 477 31.15 -8.46 20.39
CA SER A 477 30.29 -7.26 20.42
C SER A 477 30.28 -6.55 19.06
N TRP A 478 29.15 -6.00 18.66
CA TRP A 478 29.03 -5.10 17.53
C TRP A 478 30.02 -3.96 17.54
N ASN A 479 30.24 -3.37 18.72
CA ASN A 479 31.17 -2.25 18.96
C ASN A 479 32.65 -2.63 18.95
N ASN A 480 32.97 -3.88 18.63
CA ASN A 480 34.37 -4.29 18.51
C ASN A 480 34.89 -4.01 17.08
N PRO A 481 35.69 -2.95 16.87
CA PRO A 481 36.09 -2.51 15.53
C PRO A 481 36.94 -3.54 14.77
N VAL A 482 37.69 -4.38 15.44
CA VAL A 482 38.55 -5.39 14.80
C VAL A 482 37.78 -6.60 14.26
N SER A 483 36.49 -6.71 14.63
CA SER A 483 35.59 -7.75 14.11
C SER A 483 35.01 -7.40 12.73
N TRP A 484 35.22 -6.18 12.28
CA TRP A 484 34.71 -5.67 11.03
C TRP A 484 35.78 -5.43 9.98
N MET A 485 35.44 -5.55 8.71
CA MET A 485 36.30 -5.23 7.59
C MET A 485 35.57 -4.27 6.63
N PRO A 486 36.10 -3.05 6.40
CA PRO A 486 37.29 -2.47 7.04
C PRO A 486 37.19 -2.40 8.56
N GLU A 487 38.30 -2.27 9.26
CA GLU A 487 38.30 -2.08 10.70
C GLU A 487 37.53 -0.80 11.09
N GLY A 488 36.56 -0.94 11.97
CA GLY A 488 35.66 0.15 12.38
C GLY A 488 34.35 -0.41 12.91
N VAL A 489 33.46 0.45 13.36
CA VAL A 489 32.10 0.08 13.79
C VAL A 489 31.11 0.68 12.80
N PRO A 490 30.24 -0.13 12.16
CA PRO A 490 29.24 0.39 11.24
C PRO A 490 28.30 1.40 11.91
N SER A 491 28.10 2.54 11.29
CA SER A 491 27.12 3.56 11.69
C SER A 491 25.78 3.34 10.99
N ARG A 492 24.73 4.09 11.39
CA ARG A 492 23.37 4.01 10.77
C ARG A 492 23.34 4.24 9.27
N HIS A 493 24.34 4.90 8.70
CA HIS A 493 24.43 5.20 7.26
C HIS A 493 25.14 4.12 6.46
N ASP A 494 25.71 3.14 7.12
CA ASP A 494 26.50 2.11 6.47
C ASP A 494 25.65 0.88 6.12
N THR A 495 26.23 -0.04 5.37
CA THR A 495 25.71 -1.40 5.20
C THR A 495 26.55 -2.33 6.04
N ALA A 496 25.95 -3.01 7.02
CA ALA A 496 26.61 -4.05 7.78
C ALA A 496 26.25 -5.43 7.22
N VAL A 497 27.27 -6.27 6.99
CA VAL A 497 27.08 -7.66 6.55
C VAL A 497 27.65 -8.58 7.62
N VAL A 498 26.78 -9.29 8.32
CA VAL A 498 27.19 -10.37 9.23
C VAL A 498 27.35 -11.62 8.40
N SER A 499 28.61 -11.91 7.98
CA SER A 499 28.89 -12.95 7.00
C SER A 499 29.05 -14.35 7.62
N ARG A 500 29.35 -14.42 8.91
CA ARG A 500 29.48 -15.67 9.68
C ARG A 500 29.52 -15.38 11.17
N GLY A 501 29.40 -16.43 11.97
CA GLY A 501 29.50 -16.37 13.41
C GLY A 501 28.34 -15.63 14.09
N MET A 502 28.60 -15.08 15.25
CA MET A 502 27.58 -14.44 16.08
C MET A 502 28.04 -13.06 16.55
N VAL A 503 27.21 -12.04 16.30
CA VAL A 503 27.45 -10.67 16.76
C VAL A 503 26.41 -10.26 17.79
N SER A 504 26.87 -9.78 18.98
CA SER A 504 25.97 -9.24 19.99
C SER A 504 25.73 -7.75 19.78
N LEU A 505 24.47 -7.35 19.73
CA LEU A 505 24.06 -5.96 19.62
C LEU A 505 24.03 -5.28 21.00
N PRO A 506 24.59 -4.08 21.16
CA PRO A 506 24.36 -3.26 22.37
C PRO A 506 22.95 -2.65 22.34
N ALA A 507 22.39 -2.36 23.51
CA ALA A 507 21.03 -1.85 23.66
C ALA A 507 20.79 -0.46 23.03
N ASP A 508 21.83 0.34 22.93
CA ASP A 508 21.83 1.72 22.42
C ASP A 508 22.42 1.82 21.01
N ILE A 509 22.29 0.76 20.23
CA ILE A 509 22.87 0.72 18.88
C ILE A 509 22.22 1.74 17.94
N ASP A 510 23.06 2.55 17.30
CA ASP A 510 22.70 3.30 16.11
C ASP A 510 22.98 2.42 14.87
N ALA A 511 22.07 1.46 14.66
CA ALA A 511 22.30 0.38 13.71
C ALA A 511 22.26 0.85 12.26
N PRO A 512 23.12 0.31 11.39
CA PRO A 512 23.06 0.57 9.96
C PRO A 512 21.77 0.05 9.32
N SER A 513 21.45 0.58 8.17
CA SER A 513 20.35 0.12 7.33
C SER A 513 20.81 0.09 5.86
N PRO A 514 20.90 -1.10 5.24
CA PRO A 514 20.50 -2.41 5.77
C PRO A 514 21.55 -3.12 6.61
N VAL A 515 21.09 -3.99 7.51
CA VAL A 515 21.89 -5.06 8.10
C VAL A 515 21.61 -6.35 7.33
N ILE A 516 22.64 -6.94 6.76
CA ILE A 516 22.55 -8.19 5.97
C ILE A 516 23.08 -9.35 6.82
N ILE A 517 22.31 -10.42 6.93
CA ILE A 517 22.70 -11.61 7.69
C ILE A 517 22.83 -12.78 6.71
N GLU A 518 24.06 -13.25 6.53
CA GLU A 518 24.35 -14.37 5.62
C GLU A 518 24.06 -15.73 6.28
N ASN A 519 23.99 -16.76 5.45
CA ASN A 519 23.69 -18.12 5.89
C ASN A 519 24.60 -18.59 7.04
N GLY A 520 23.97 -19.01 8.14
CA GLY A 520 24.64 -19.49 9.35
C GLY A 520 25.18 -18.39 10.26
N ALA A 521 25.08 -17.11 9.89
CA ALA A 521 25.38 -15.99 10.76
C ALA A 521 24.21 -15.66 11.68
N VAL A 522 24.48 -15.11 12.86
CA VAL A 522 23.44 -14.81 13.85
C VAL A 522 23.67 -13.43 14.46
N ILE A 523 22.64 -12.65 14.50
CA ILE A 523 22.54 -11.46 15.34
C ILE A 523 21.97 -11.88 16.69
N TYR A 524 22.72 -11.59 17.75
CA TYR A 524 22.37 -11.91 19.10
C TYR A 524 21.91 -10.67 19.86
N LEU A 525 20.69 -10.73 20.37
CA LEU A 525 20.03 -9.66 21.12
C LEU A 525 20.13 -9.95 22.62
N ASP A 526 20.67 -9.01 23.36
CA ASP A 526 20.89 -9.17 24.81
C ASP A 526 19.99 -8.19 25.58
N SER A 527 18.97 -8.66 26.21
CA SER A 527 18.07 -8.01 27.19
C SER A 527 17.75 -6.51 27.02
N ALA A 528 17.24 -6.09 25.84
CA ALA A 528 16.82 -4.70 25.64
C ALA A 528 15.71 -4.60 24.59
N ASP A 529 15.16 -3.40 24.43
CA ASP A 529 14.35 -3.02 23.30
C ASP A 529 15.28 -2.50 22.20
N TYR A 530 15.13 -3.07 21.00
CA TYR A 530 15.93 -2.70 19.82
C TYR A 530 15.04 -2.11 18.74
N HIS A 531 15.58 -1.12 18.04
CA HIS A 531 15.01 -0.64 16.79
C HIS A 531 16.07 -0.75 15.70
N LEU A 532 15.79 -1.58 14.70
CA LEU A 532 16.64 -1.75 13.52
C LEU A 532 15.86 -1.32 12.29
N GLY A 533 16.52 -0.64 11.39
CA GLY A 533 15.90 -0.21 10.14
C GLY A 533 15.57 -1.41 9.23
N GLN A 534 16.32 -1.59 8.17
CA GLN A 534 16.14 -2.69 7.23
C GLN A 534 17.08 -3.85 7.58
N ILE A 535 16.51 -5.04 7.74
CA ILE A 535 17.27 -6.31 7.85
C ILE A 535 17.04 -7.14 6.60
N VAL A 536 18.11 -7.69 6.04
CA VAL A 536 18.06 -8.62 4.92
C VAL A 536 18.66 -9.95 5.36
N SER A 537 17.85 -10.99 5.47
CA SER A 537 18.34 -12.33 5.80
C SER A 537 18.51 -13.20 4.56
N ASN A 538 19.72 -13.65 4.32
CA ASN A 538 20.10 -14.60 3.29
C ASN A 538 20.36 -16.01 3.90
N GLY A 539 19.53 -16.41 4.89
CA GLY A 539 19.65 -17.70 5.59
C GLY A 539 20.34 -17.60 6.94
N GLY A 540 20.50 -16.40 7.46
CA GLY A 540 20.98 -16.14 8.81
C GLY A 540 19.89 -16.18 9.86
N GLY A 541 20.20 -15.76 11.08
CA GLY A 541 19.28 -15.81 12.20
C GLY A 541 19.33 -14.61 13.14
N LEU A 542 18.24 -14.46 13.87
CA LEU A 542 18.12 -13.59 15.03
C LEU A 542 17.99 -14.48 16.27
N SER A 543 18.65 -14.15 17.35
CA SER A 543 18.60 -14.96 18.58
C SER A 543 18.64 -14.12 19.85
N THR A 544 17.97 -14.59 20.90
CA THR A 544 18.02 -14.00 22.24
C THR A 544 17.95 -15.08 23.32
N LYS A 545 18.46 -14.78 24.49
CA LYS A 545 18.31 -15.60 25.72
C LYS A 545 17.42 -14.97 26.77
N THR A 546 17.03 -13.75 26.59
CA THR A 546 16.34 -12.96 27.59
C THR A 546 15.10 -12.32 27.00
N HIS A 547 14.37 -11.62 27.83
CA HIS A 547 13.25 -10.80 27.38
C HIS A 547 13.75 -9.68 26.47
N CYS A 548 13.28 -9.61 25.23
CA CYS A 548 13.59 -8.51 24.32
C CYS A 548 12.42 -8.16 23.42
N SER A 549 12.37 -6.91 23.00
CA SER A 549 11.50 -6.42 21.94
C SER A 549 12.38 -5.94 20.78
N LEU A 550 12.15 -6.47 19.61
CA LEU A 550 12.81 -6.04 18.38
C LEU A 550 11.80 -5.40 17.45
N MET A 551 11.95 -4.10 17.20
CA MET A 551 11.28 -3.39 16.13
C MET A 551 12.17 -3.41 14.90
N VAL A 552 11.65 -3.83 13.76
CA VAL A 552 12.31 -3.73 12.46
C VAL A 552 11.41 -2.93 11.51
N ASP A 553 11.98 -1.98 10.77
CA ASP A 553 11.19 -1.29 9.75
C ASP A 553 10.76 -2.28 8.65
N THR A 554 11.70 -3.12 8.19
CA THR A 554 11.39 -4.23 7.29
C THR A 554 12.45 -5.34 7.43
N LEU A 555 11.99 -6.57 7.63
CA LEU A 555 12.79 -7.78 7.52
C LEU A 555 12.54 -8.44 6.16
N PHE A 556 13.55 -8.49 5.30
CA PHE A 556 13.52 -9.22 4.04
C PHE A 556 14.04 -10.64 4.24
N VAL A 557 13.23 -11.63 3.89
CA VAL A 557 13.52 -13.06 4.03
C VAL A 557 13.79 -13.63 2.64
N ASN A 558 15.06 -13.58 2.23
CA ASN A 558 15.52 -14.07 0.93
C ASN A 558 15.90 -15.55 0.94
N ALA A 559 16.12 -16.11 2.13
CA ALA A 559 16.35 -17.52 2.39
C ALA A 559 15.78 -17.86 3.77
N GLN A 560 15.57 -19.16 4.02
CA GLN A 560 15.03 -19.64 5.28
C GLN A 560 15.76 -19.02 6.50
N THR A 561 15.04 -18.26 7.30
CA THR A 561 15.58 -17.44 8.38
C THR A 561 15.17 -17.98 9.73
N THR A 562 16.15 -18.14 10.65
CA THR A 562 15.89 -18.66 12.00
C THR A 562 15.65 -17.54 13.00
N ILE A 563 14.65 -17.71 13.87
CA ILE A 563 14.42 -16.85 15.02
C ILE A 563 14.51 -17.71 16.27
N GLY A 564 15.59 -17.53 17.00
CA GLY A 564 15.94 -18.32 18.19
C GLY A 564 15.56 -17.59 19.47
N VAL A 565 14.71 -18.21 20.29
CA VAL A 565 14.42 -17.74 21.65
C VAL A 565 14.81 -18.86 22.59
N MET A 566 15.98 -18.74 23.18
CA MET A 566 16.60 -19.80 24.01
C MET A 566 17.03 -19.24 25.34
N SER A 567 16.37 -19.63 26.41
CA SER A 567 16.80 -19.35 27.82
C SER A 567 17.00 -20.63 28.59
N LEU A 568 17.80 -20.54 29.62
CA LEU A 568 17.87 -21.58 30.66
C LEU A 568 16.74 -21.45 31.69
N ASP A 569 16.10 -20.29 31.69
CA ASP A 569 14.92 -19.97 32.49
C ASP A 569 13.74 -19.83 31.55
N THR A 570 12.73 -20.70 31.67
CA THR A 570 11.60 -20.89 30.72
C THR A 570 10.63 -19.70 30.59
N SER A 571 11.09 -18.50 30.90
CA SER A 571 10.29 -17.27 30.88
C SER A 571 10.75 -16.22 29.84
N ALA A 572 11.71 -16.52 28.98
CA ALA A 572 12.15 -15.57 27.98
C ALA A 572 11.08 -15.37 26.90
N LEU A 573 10.94 -14.11 26.49
CA LEU A 573 9.95 -13.69 25.49
C LEU A 573 10.62 -12.77 24.49
N MET A 574 10.51 -13.09 23.23
CA MET A 574 10.87 -12.19 22.15
C MET A 574 9.60 -11.65 21.49
N VAL A 575 9.45 -10.34 21.49
CA VAL A 575 8.41 -9.64 20.69
C VAL A 575 9.08 -9.10 19.45
N LEU A 576 8.63 -9.55 18.29
CA LEU A 576 9.09 -9.06 16.99
C LEU A 576 8.02 -8.14 16.41
N ASN A 577 8.38 -6.88 16.15
CA ASN A 577 7.49 -5.85 15.62
C ASN A 577 7.98 -5.35 14.26
N GLY A 578 7.05 -4.82 13.43
CA GLY A 578 7.35 -4.19 12.15
C GLY A 578 6.79 -4.93 10.95
N ALA A 579 7.49 -4.91 9.82
CA ALA A 579 7.04 -5.55 8.58
C ALA A 579 8.01 -6.66 8.14
N ILE A 580 7.46 -7.74 7.56
CA ILE A 580 8.25 -8.81 6.97
C ILE A 580 7.87 -8.97 5.50
N LYS A 581 8.85 -9.18 4.63
CA LYS A 581 8.68 -9.39 3.19
C LYS A 581 9.63 -10.50 2.71
N GLY A 582 9.24 -11.22 1.67
CA GLY A 582 10.10 -12.23 1.06
C GLY A 582 9.34 -13.47 0.61
N SER A 583 10.07 -14.42 0.02
CA SER A 583 9.48 -15.63 -0.54
C SER A 583 9.69 -16.87 0.33
N GLU A 584 10.52 -16.77 1.37
CA GLU A 584 10.99 -17.93 2.12
C GLU A 584 10.36 -18.02 3.52
N TYR A 585 10.58 -19.13 4.20
CA TYR A 585 10.02 -19.42 5.51
C TYR A 585 10.84 -18.82 6.66
N LEU A 586 10.13 -18.43 7.72
CA LEU A 586 10.72 -18.13 9.03
C LEU A 586 10.60 -19.34 9.95
N VAL A 587 11.69 -19.68 10.60
CA VAL A 587 11.73 -20.85 11.48
C VAL A 587 11.93 -20.40 12.93
N LYS A 588 10.89 -20.57 13.74
CA LYS A 588 10.99 -20.38 15.19
C LYS A 588 11.70 -21.58 15.83
N ILE A 589 12.84 -21.33 16.46
CA ILE A 589 13.62 -22.34 17.20
C ILE A 589 13.78 -21.95 18.68
N GLY A 590 14.23 -22.89 19.49
CA GLY A 590 14.49 -22.69 20.93
C GLY A 590 13.30 -23.00 21.80
N THR A 591 13.46 -22.83 23.12
CA THR A 591 12.55 -23.35 24.16
C THR A 591 11.49 -22.36 24.62
N ASP A 592 11.68 -21.08 24.35
CA ASP A 592 10.86 -20.01 24.92
C ASP A 592 9.87 -19.43 23.88
N THR A 593 9.25 -18.29 24.20
CA THR A 593 8.11 -17.75 23.45
C THR A 593 8.55 -16.69 22.45
N LEU A 594 8.08 -16.81 21.20
CA LEU A 594 8.09 -15.75 20.20
C LEU A 594 6.67 -15.18 20.01
N VAL A 595 6.56 -13.86 20.08
CA VAL A 595 5.32 -13.13 19.76
C VAL A 595 5.59 -12.25 18.54
N PRO A 596 5.18 -12.65 17.34
CA PRO A 596 5.26 -11.80 16.16
C PRO A 596 4.09 -10.81 16.14
N ARG A 597 4.38 -9.52 16.24
CA ARG A 597 3.48 -8.40 16.02
C ARG A 597 3.90 -7.66 14.76
N VAL A 598 3.88 -8.37 13.65
CA VAL A 598 4.44 -7.94 12.37
C VAL A 598 3.39 -7.96 11.28
N ASP A 599 3.55 -7.10 10.29
CA ASP A 599 2.82 -7.24 9.03
C ASP A 599 3.64 -8.15 8.09
N ALA A 600 3.23 -9.40 8.01
CA ALA A 600 3.80 -10.42 7.14
C ALA A 600 2.94 -10.69 5.89
N SER A 601 1.94 -9.85 5.60
CA SER A 601 1.02 -10.02 4.47
C SER A 601 1.71 -10.08 3.10
N ALA A 602 2.93 -9.55 2.99
CA ALA A 602 3.79 -9.58 1.80
C ALA A 602 4.82 -10.72 1.81
N VAL A 603 4.70 -11.70 2.72
CA VAL A 603 5.55 -12.90 2.76
C VAL A 603 4.86 -14.02 1.99
N GLU A 604 5.50 -14.52 0.92
CA GLU A 604 5.00 -15.67 0.16
C GLU A 604 5.19 -16.99 0.91
N GLY A 605 6.25 -17.09 1.73
CA GLY A 605 6.48 -18.15 2.69
C GLY A 605 5.56 -18.06 3.92
N GLY A 606 5.89 -18.81 4.94
CA GLY A 606 5.14 -18.86 6.20
C GLY A 606 6.05 -19.05 7.40
N TRP A 607 5.52 -19.63 8.46
CA TRP A 607 6.25 -19.96 9.67
C TRP A 607 6.40 -21.46 9.86
N ILE A 608 7.53 -21.86 10.42
CA ILE A 608 7.77 -23.21 10.93
C ILE A 608 8.12 -23.09 12.42
N VAL A 609 7.30 -23.68 13.27
CA VAL A 609 7.56 -23.77 14.70
C VAL A 609 8.30 -25.05 14.97
N SER A 610 9.59 -24.97 15.26
CA SER A 610 10.50 -26.08 15.53
C SER A 610 10.96 -26.10 16.99
N GLY A 611 10.17 -25.55 17.92
CA GLY A 611 10.42 -25.61 19.36
C GLY A 611 9.85 -24.43 20.14
N GLY A 612 9.61 -24.63 21.44
CA GLY A 612 9.09 -23.63 22.35
C GLY A 612 7.66 -23.20 22.03
N ALA A 613 7.37 -21.92 22.18
CA ALA A 613 6.05 -21.36 21.96
C ALA A 613 6.08 -20.27 20.88
N PHE A 614 5.03 -20.27 20.06
CA PHE A 614 4.71 -19.23 19.10
C PHE A 614 3.34 -18.68 19.46
N ARG A 615 3.25 -17.39 19.74
CA ARG A 615 1.98 -16.77 20.17
C ARG A 615 1.48 -15.80 19.13
N LEU A 616 0.37 -16.10 18.51
CA LEU A 616 -0.27 -15.29 17.49
C LEU A 616 -1.27 -14.34 18.15
N GLU A 617 -0.95 -13.06 18.21
CA GLU A 617 -1.80 -12.00 18.76
C GLU A 617 -2.32 -11.03 17.67
N ASP A 618 -1.79 -11.13 16.45
CA ASP A 618 -2.13 -10.28 15.30
C ASP A 618 -2.33 -11.16 14.06
N ASP A 619 -3.46 -11.01 13.38
CA ASP A 619 -3.83 -11.78 12.19
C ASP A 619 -2.87 -11.59 11.01
N LYS A 620 -2.22 -10.43 10.93
CA LYS A 620 -1.24 -10.11 9.86
C LYS A 620 0.11 -10.77 10.04
N ALA A 621 0.36 -11.40 11.19
CA ALA A 621 1.67 -11.99 11.49
C ALA A 621 1.96 -13.28 10.73
N LEU A 622 0.94 -13.93 10.14
CA LEU A 622 1.10 -15.11 9.30
C LEU A 622 1.36 -14.73 7.85
N GLY A 623 2.33 -15.37 7.21
CA GLY A 623 2.59 -15.21 5.78
C GLY A 623 1.54 -15.92 4.90
N ALA A 624 1.68 -15.77 3.59
CA ALA A 624 0.73 -16.32 2.63
C ALA A 624 0.68 -17.86 2.60
N ALA A 625 1.80 -18.55 2.91
CA ALA A 625 1.85 -20.02 2.95
C ALA A 625 1.16 -20.62 4.19
N GLY A 626 1.19 -19.91 5.33
CA GLY A 626 0.60 -20.38 6.59
C GLY A 626 1.64 -20.74 7.64
N ILE A 627 1.34 -21.76 8.45
CA ILE A 627 2.18 -22.15 9.57
C ILE A 627 2.25 -23.66 9.75
N ASP A 628 3.49 -24.16 9.96
CA ASP A 628 3.78 -25.54 10.30
C ASP A 628 4.22 -25.63 11.77
N VAL A 629 3.46 -26.27 12.62
CA VAL A 629 3.80 -26.51 14.03
C VAL A 629 4.39 -27.93 14.14
N VAL A 630 5.69 -28.04 13.83
CA VAL A 630 6.36 -29.33 13.78
C VAL A 630 6.73 -29.83 15.20
N LEU A 631 7.17 -28.91 16.06
CA LEU A 631 7.55 -29.18 17.42
C LEU A 631 7.30 -27.94 18.29
N GLY A 632 6.60 -28.11 19.40
CA GLY A 632 6.28 -27.03 20.34
C GLY A 632 4.83 -26.62 20.29
N THR A 633 4.52 -25.43 20.77
CA THR A 633 3.13 -24.98 20.95
C THR A 633 2.87 -23.67 20.24
N MET A 634 1.81 -23.63 19.43
CA MET A 634 1.26 -22.38 18.91
C MET A 634 0.05 -21.98 19.76
N TYR A 635 0.00 -20.72 20.18
CA TYR A 635 -1.18 -20.09 20.79
C TYR A 635 -1.84 -19.19 19.78
N VAL A 636 -3.12 -19.39 19.53
CA VAL A 636 -3.95 -18.56 18.65
C VAL A 636 -4.80 -17.66 19.54
N ASP A 637 -4.32 -16.45 19.81
CA ASP A 637 -4.96 -15.51 20.74
C ASP A 637 -5.78 -14.42 20.01
N CYS A 638 -5.91 -14.52 18.69
CA CYS A 638 -6.73 -13.64 17.85
C CYS A 638 -7.49 -14.46 16.82
N ASP A 639 -8.44 -13.82 16.13
CA ASP A 639 -9.04 -14.41 14.93
C ASP A 639 -8.09 -14.17 13.75
N ALA A 640 -7.70 -15.24 13.05
CA ALA A 640 -6.73 -15.19 11.97
C ALA A 640 -7.16 -16.00 10.76
N VAL A 641 -6.74 -15.56 9.58
CA VAL A 641 -6.96 -16.25 8.31
C VAL A 641 -5.62 -16.52 7.64
N THR A 642 -5.38 -17.78 7.24
CA THR A 642 -4.15 -18.11 6.52
C THR A 642 -4.42 -19.24 5.51
N ARG A 643 -3.40 -19.64 4.74
CA ARG A 643 -3.57 -20.66 3.70
C ARG A 643 -3.51 -22.08 4.26
N HIS A 644 -2.54 -22.34 5.14
CA HIS A 644 -2.23 -23.70 5.58
C HIS A 644 -1.93 -23.75 7.08
N LEU A 645 -2.36 -24.83 7.73
CA LEU A 645 -1.95 -25.21 9.08
C LEU A 645 -1.50 -26.68 9.05
N TYR A 646 -0.25 -26.92 9.42
CA TYR A 646 0.25 -28.26 9.70
C TYR A 646 0.57 -28.41 11.19
N ILE A 647 0.12 -29.49 11.81
CA ILE A 647 0.46 -29.87 13.18
C ILE A 647 1.12 -31.24 13.14
N GLY A 648 2.44 -31.28 13.37
CA GLY A 648 3.20 -32.55 13.43
C GLY A 648 2.97 -33.34 14.72
N ASP A 649 3.47 -34.56 14.78
CA ASP A 649 3.27 -35.49 15.92
C ASP A 649 3.72 -34.93 17.29
N ASN A 650 4.60 -33.94 17.33
CA ASN A 650 5.08 -33.28 18.54
C ASN A 650 4.68 -31.80 18.59
N GLY A 651 3.80 -31.37 17.71
CA GLY A 651 3.21 -30.03 17.68
C GLY A 651 1.91 -29.98 18.49
N ASN A 652 1.62 -28.82 19.05
CA ASN A 652 0.35 -28.55 19.73
C ASN A 652 -0.16 -27.15 19.38
N VAL A 653 -1.48 -27.00 19.26
CA VAL A 653 -2.12 -25.70 19.04
C VAL A 653 -3.16 -25.42 20.11
N VAL A 654 -3.02 -24.29 20.78
CA VAL A 654 -3.97 -23.79 21.77
C VAL A 654 -4.86 -22.75 21.10
N LEU A 655 -6.12 -23.10 20.87
CA LEU A 655 -7.11 -22.24 20.24
C LEU A 655 -7.81 -21.39 21.30
N ASN A 656 -7.40 -20.13 21.45
CA ASN A 656 -8.11 -19.13 22.25
C ASN A 656 -8.99 -18.21 21.38
N GLY A 657 -8.65 -18.09 20.11
CA GLY A 657 -9.39 -17.42 19.04
C GLY A 657 -9.75 -18.39 17.91
N THR A 658 -10.15 -17.86 16.78
CA THR A 658 -10.48 -18.61 15.57
C THR A 658 -9.32 -18.57 14.59
N ILE A 659 -8.93 -19.72 14.03
CA ILE A 659 -8.05 -19.76 12.88
C ILE A 659 -8.77 -20.37 11.67
N GLU A 660 -8.89 -19.61 10.60
CA GLU A 660 -9.44 -20.05 9.32
C GLU A 660 -8.33 -20.35 8.33
N VAL A 661 -8.36 -21.55 7.75
CA VAL A 661 -7.34 -22.01 6.81
C VAL A 661 -7.96 -22.61 5.55
N LYS A 662 -7.25 -22.52 4.43
CA LYS A 662 -7.64 -23.19 3.19
C LYS A 662 -7.37 -24.69 3.24
N SER A 663 -6.37 -25.11 4.01
CA SER A 663 -6.03 -26.52 4.21
C SER A 663 -5.44 -26.74 5.58
N ALA A 664 -5.67 -27.91 6.15
CA ALA A 664 -5.04 -28.33 7.39
C ALA A 664 -4.61 -29.79 7.33
N MET A 665 -3.49 -30.08 8.01
CA MET A 665 -3.01 -31.43 8.25
C MET A 665 -2.69 -31.56 9.74
N ILE A 666 -3.29 -32.54 10.43
CA ILE A 666 -3.10 -32.78 11.86
C ILE A 666 -2.57 -34.21 12.04
N GLY A 667 -1.34 -34.33 12.54
CA GLY A 667 -0.62 -35.59 12.52
C GLY A 667 -0.52 -36.13 11.08
N PRO A 668 -0.93 -37.38 10.84
CA PRO A 668 -0.89 -37.98 9.49
C PRO A 668 -2.12 -37.63 8.64
N ASP A 669 -3.14 -36.97 9.21
CA ASP A 669 -4.47 -36.84 8.61
C ASP A 669 -4.66 -35.48 7.95
N ASN A 670 -5.09 -35.49 6.69
CA ASN A 670 -5.61 -34.32 6.01
C ASN A 670 -6.99 -33.95 6.57
N ILE A 671 -7.17 -32.70 6.94
CA ILE A 671 -8.40 -32.19 7.54
C ILE A 671 -9.21 -31.45 6.48
N TYR A 672 -10.49 -31.73 6.45
CA TYR A 672 -11.41 -31.28 5.40
C TYR A 672 -12.24 -30.08 5.83
N GLY A 673 -12.97 -29.52 4.87
CA GLY A 673 -13.85 -28.41 5.09
C GLY A 673 -14.83 -28.67 6.28
N GLY A 674 -14.76 -27.79 7.28
CA GLY A 674 -15.55 -27.89 8.50
C GLY A 674 -15.06 -27.02 9.63
N ILE A 675 -15.73 -27.07 10.74
CA ILE A 675 -15.36 -26.39 11.98
C ILE A 675 -14.94 -27.47 12.98
N TYR A 676 -13.77 -27.29 13.57
CA TYR A 676 -13.16 -28.22 14.48
C TYR A 676 -12.81 -27.55 15.81
N TYR A 677 -13.00 -28.29 16.90
CA TYR A 677 -12.72 -27.87 18.25
C TYR A 677 -11.62 -28.75 18.87
N ALA A 678 -11.11 -28.34 20.02
CA ALA A 678 -10.11 -29.12 20.75
C ALA A 678 -10.51 -30.58 21.00
N GLU A 679 -11.82 -30.85 21.20
CA GLU A 679 -12.34 -32.18 21.41
C GLU A 679 -12.28 -33.12 20.21
N ASP A 680 -12.18 -32.57 18.99
CA ASP A 680 -12.06 -33.35 17.75
C ASP A 680 -10.65 -33.94 17.58
N PHE A 681 -9.62 -33.25 18.09
CA PHE A 681 -8.22 -33.68 18.03
C PHE A 681 -7.49 -33.42 19.35
N PRO A 682 -7.87 -34.08 20.46
CA PRO A 682 -7.40 -33.72 21.81
C PRO A 682 -5.89 -33.93 22.03
N GLU A 683 -5.20 -34.68 21.15
CA GLU A 683 -3.77 -34.88 21.22
C GLU A 683 -2.99 -33.68 20.64
N TYR A 684 -3.64 -32.87 19.76
CA TYR A 684 -3.03 -31.80 18.99
C TYR A 684 -3.65 -30.43 19.29
N LEU A 685 -4.92 -30.37 19.64
CA LEU A 685 -5.65 -29.13 19.88
C LEU A 685 -6.09 -29.02 21.34
N SER A 686 -6.08 -27.78 21.83
CA SER A 686 -6.62 -27.42 23.15
C SER A 686 -7.18 -26.00 23.11
N GLY A 687 -7.87 -25.54 24.15
CA GLY A 687 -8.49 -24.22 24.22
C GLY A 687 -9.99 -24.23 23.88
N GLU A 688 -10.60 -23.04 23.89
CA GLU A 688 -12.07 -22.86 23.69
C GLU A 688 -12.39 -22.24 22.29
N GLY A 689 -11.41 -21.95 21.49
CA GLY A 689 -11.54 -21.40 20.12
C GLY A 689 -11.83 -22.49 19.09
N MET A 690 -11.71 -22.14 17.81
CA MET A 690 -12.05 -23.07 16.72
C MET A 690 -11.05 -23.00 15.57
N LEU A 691 -10.90 -24.13 14.88
CA LEU A 691 -10.23 -24.24 13.59
C LEU A 691 -11.30 -24.36 12.49
N ILE A 692 -11.31 -23.44 11.55
CA ILE A 692 -12.18 -23.47 10.38
C ILE A 692 -11.32 -23.87 9.18
N VAL A 693 -11.67 -24.96 8.50
CA VAL A 693 -11.00 -25.40 7.29
C VAL A 693 -11.93 -25.19 6.09
N ASP A 694 -11.53 -24.33 5.16
CA ASP A 694 -12.29 -23.97 3.95
C ASP A 694 -11.78 -24.73 2.70
N ALA A 695 -11.25 -25.93 2.88
CA ALA A 695 -10.79 -26.76 1.77
C ALA A 695 -12.00 -27.36 1.02
N PRO A 696 -12.22 -27.06 -0.25
CA PRO A 696 -13.29 -27.69 -0.99
C PRO A 696 -13.00 -29.18 -1.12
N ARG A 697 -14.00 -30.01 -0.87
CA ARG A 697 -13.86 -31.47 -1.00
C ARG A 697 -13.65 -31.81 -2.46
N PRO A 698 -12.68 -32.70 -2.77
CA PRO A 698 -12.61 -33.27 -4.09
C PRO A 698 -13.93 -33.99 -4.44
N VAL A 699 -14.36 -33.79 -5.65
CA VAL A 699 -15.55 -34.44 -6.21
C VAL A 699 -15.12 -35.20 -7.45
N LEU A 700 -15.52 -36.45 -7.54
CA LEU A 700 -15.36 -37.28 -8.73
C LEU A 700 -16.76 -37.66 -9.23
N THR A 701 -17.04 -37.29 -10.47
CA THR A 701 -18.37 -37.53 -11.08
C THR A 701 -18.20 -38.39 -12.31
N ARG A 702 -18.95 -39.46 -12.37
CA ARG A 702 -19.04 -40.29 -13.58
C ARG A 702 -20.14 -39.72 -14.50
N SER A 703 -19.87 -39.63 -15.80
CA SER A 703 -20.89 -39.31 -16.79
C SER A 703 -22.01 -40.35 -16.78
N VAL A 704 -23.26 -39.90 -16.69
CA VAL A 704 -24.47 -40.61 -16.27
C VAL A 704 -24.91 -41.78 -17.21
N SER A 705 -24.17 -42.07 -18.29
CA SER A 705 -24.67 -42.94 -19.33
C SER A 705 -24.15 -44.38 -19.31
N HIS A 706 -23.30 -44.76 -18.33
CA HIS A 706 -22.64 -46.11 -18.41
C HIS A 706 -22.60 -46.83 -17.06
N ASP A 707 -22.88 -48.11 -17.11
CA ASP A 707 -22.88 -49.00 -15.93
C ASP A 707 -21.49 -49.19 -15.35
N THR A 708 -21.37 -49.29 -14.06
CA THR A 708 -20.14 -49.61 -13.28
C THR A 708 -19.61 -51.03 -13.63
N VAL A 709 -20.41 -51.83 -14.24
CA VAL A 709 -20.08 -53.18 -14.69
C VAL A 709 -20.35 -53.29 -16.18
N GLN A 710 -19.32 -53.54 -16.95
CA GLN A 710 -19.49 -53.83 -18.35
C GLN A 710 -19.05 -55.27 -18.63
N VAL A 711 -19.95 -56.02 -19.29
CA VAL A 711 -19.67 -57.38 -19.74
C VAL A 711 -19.64 -57.32 -21.26
N VAL A 712 -18.49 -57.60 -21.86
CA VAL A 712 -18.26 -57.51 -23.29
C VAL A 712 -17.56 -58.78 -23.81
N THR A 713 -17.74 -59.09 -25.08
CA THR A 713 -17.00 -60.15 -25.73
C THR A 713 -15.56 -59.67 -26.00
N THR A 714 -14.60 -60.58 -25.89
CA THR A 714 -13.20 -60.29 -26.24
C THR A 714 -13.10 -59.73 -27.67
N ASN A 715 -12.30 -58.70 -27.83
CA ASN A 715 -12.11 -57.83 -29.00
C ASN A 715 -13.27 -56.86 -29.35
N ASP A 716 -14.35 -56.90 -28.60
CA ASP A 716 -15.36 -55.83 -28.67
C ASP A 716 -14.94 -54.64 -27.77
N SER A 717 -15.32 -53.45 -28.16
CA SER A 717 -14.99 -52.22 -27.40
C SER A 717 -15.93 -52.09 -26.22
N ILE A 718 -15.37 -51.71 -25.07
CA ILE A 718 -16.17 -51.21 -23.97
C ILE A 718 -16.81 -49.87 -24.31
N ASN A 719 -17.92 -49.57 -23.73
CA ASN A 719 -18.45 -48.20 -23.73
C ASN A 719 -17.49 -47.30 -22.92
N PRO A 720 -17.01 -46.20 -23.45
CA PRO A 720 -16.05 -45.35 -22.76
C PRO A 720 -16.63 -44.89 -21.42
N LEU A 721 -15.85 -45.10 -20.35
CA LEU A 721 -16.17 -44.59 -19.02
C LEU A 721 -15.52 -43.23 -18.85
N VAL A 722 -16.31 -42.21 -18.67
CA VAL A 722 -15.85 -40.82 -18.55
C VAL A 722 -16.10 -40.31 -17.16
N PHE A 723 -15.05 -39.76 -16.56
CA PHE A 723 -15.05 -39.20 -15.23
C PHE A 723 -14.62 -37.73 -15.29
N HIS A 724 -15.25 -36.93 -14.51
CA HIS A 724 -14.88 -35.52 -14.32
C HIS A 724 -14.60 -35.30 -12.84
N TRP A 725 -13.61 -34.47 -12.54
CA TRP A 725 -13.29 -34.11 -11.17
C TRP A 725 -13.27 -32.60 -10.97
N GLU A 726 -13.54 -32.22 -9.74
CA GLU A 726 -13.41 -30.85 -9.23
C GLU A 726 -12.57 -30.89 -7.96
N ASN A 727 -11.88 -29.82 -7.66
CA ASN A 727 -11.09 -29.65 -6.46
C ASN A 727 -9.98 -30.71 -6.26
N ALA A 728 -9.40 -31.19 -7.34
CA ALA A 728 -8.24 -32.08 -7.35
C ALA A 728 -7.34 -31.76 -8.54
N SER A 729 -6.05 -32.07 -8.42
CA SER A 729 -5.05 -31.74 -9.46
C SER A 729 -5.16 -32.70 -10.63
N THR A 730 -5.40 -33.98 -10.37
CA THR A 730 -5.51 -35.05 -11.35
C THR A 730 -6.26 -36.23 -10.76
N VAL A 731 -6.32 -37.35 -11.48
CA VAL A 731 -6.82 -38.64 -11.01
C VAL A 731 -5.82 -39.76 -11.32
N GLU A 732 -5.84 -40.81 -10.51
CA GLU A 732 -5.13 -42.05 -10.81
C GLU A 732 -6.11 -43.22 -10.92
N VAL A 733 -5.71 -44.26 -11.65
CA VAL A 733 -6.56 -45.45 -11.88
C VAL A 733 -5.79 -46.70 -11.53
N ASP A 734 -6.23 -47.38 -10.47
CA ASP A 734 -5.72 -48.66 -10.02
C ASP A 734 -6.49 -49.82 -10.61
N TRP A 735 -5.81 -50.95 -10.80
CA TRP A 735 -6.40 -52.12 -11.39
C TRP A 735 -6.10 -53.40 -10.59
N ASN A 736 -7.12 -54.22 -10.43
CA ASN A 736 -6.98 -55.52 -9.81
C ASN A 736 -7.56 -56.61 -10.74
N PRO A 737 -6.73 -57.60 -11.17
CA PRO A 737 -5.31 -57.79 -10.81
C PRO A 737 -4.35 -56.89 -11.54
N ILE A 738 -4.63 -56.48 -12.79
CA ILE A 738 -3.87 -55.57 -13.64
C ILE A 738 -4.76 -54.98 -14.73
N ARG A 739 -4.37 -53.88 -15.33
CA ARG A 739 -5.09 -53.31 -16.47
C ARG A 739 -5.14 -54.27 -17.65
N PRO A 740 -6.35 -54.55 -18.19
CA PRO A 740 -6.49 -55.46 -19.33
C PRO A 740 -5.75 -54.95 -20.55
N ARG A 741 -5.10 -55.84 -21.27
CA ARG A 741 -4.38 -55.45 -22.51
C ARG A 741 -5.35 -54.81 -23.50
N GLY A 742 -5.01 -53.65 -24.05
CA GLY A 742 -5.83 -52.91 -25.03
C GLY A 742 -6.91 -52.00 -24.42
N ILE A 743 -7.04 -51.96 -23.12
CA ILE A 743 -7.77 -50.90 -22.40
C ILE A 743 -6.85 -49.71 -22.14
N ASN A 744 -7.27 -48.54 -22.54
CA ASN A 744 -6.55 -47.29 -22.41
C ASN A 744 -7.19 -46.40 -21.33
N VAL A 745 -6.33 -45.74 -20.62
CA VAL A 745 -6.74 -44.66 -19.70
C VAL A 745 -6.14 -43.37 -20.25
N SER A 746 -6.97 -42.39 -20.52
CA SER A 746 -6.58 -41.05 -20.95
C SER A 746 -7.00 -40.07 -19.88
N ILE A 747 -6.05 -39.31 -19.36
CA ILE A 747 -6.28 -38.29 -18.35
C ILE A 747 -5.91 -36.95 -18.99
N ASP A 748 -6.81 -35.99 -18.93
CA ASP A 748 -6.62 -34.63 -19.42
C ASP A 748 -6.88 -33.66 -18.24
N ASP A 749 -5.83 -33.27 -17.59
CA ASP A 749 -5.88 -32.36 -16.44
C ASP A 749 -6.40 -30.97 -16.82
N SER A 750 -6.20 -30.56 -18.07
CA SER A 750 -6.65 -29.24 -18.54
C SER A 750 -8.17 -29.13 -18.65
N SER A 751 -8.86 -30.23 -18.89
CA SER A 751 -10.33 -30.31 -18.93
C SER A 751 -10.93 -31.06 -17.72
N SER A 752 -10.08 -31.44 -16.75
CA SER A 752 -10.47 -32.26 -15.58
C SER A 752 -11.30 -33.48 -15.98
N CYS A 753 -10.80 -34.22 -16.97
CA CYS A 753 -11.54 -35.34 -17.58
C CYS A 753 -10.66 -36.57 -17.73
N ALA A 754 -11.10 -37.72 -17.26
CA ALA A 754 -10.47 -39.01 -17.49
C ALA A 754 -11.41 -39.94 -18.24
N THR A 755 -10.84 -40.71 -19.17
CA THR A 755 -11.61 -41.65 -19.98
C THR A 755 -10.93 -43.03 -19.96
N ILE A 756 -11.68 -44.07 -19.59
CA ILE A 756 -11.31 -45.45 -19.72
C ILE A 756 -12.02 -45.99 -20.95
N SER A 757 -11.27 -46.44 -21.92
CA SER A 757 -11.82 -46.91 -23.19
C SER A 757 -10.93 -48.00 -23.84
N GLY A 758 -11.44 -48.65 -24.88
CA GLY A 758 -10.67 -49.60 -25.64
C GLY A 758 -11.35 -50.97 -25.75
N LYS A 759 -10.60 -51.99 -26.14
CA LYS A 759 -11.01 -53.40 -26.28
C LYS A 759 -9.93 -54.32 -25.81
N SER A 760 -10.29 -55.47 -25.25
CA SER A 760 -9.31 -56.42 -24.75
C SER A 760 -9.50 -57.78 -25.39
N ASP A 761 -8.38 -58.48 -25.68
CA ASP A 761 -8.31 -59.86 -26.07
C ASP A 761 -8.20 -60.81 -24.87
N THR A 762 -8.05 -60.25 -23.67
CA THR A 762 -7.78 -61.00 -22.44
C THR A 762 -9.09 -61.34 -21.76
N VAL A 763 -9.39 -62.62 -21.61
CA VAL A 763 -10.57 -63.11 -20.87
C VAL A 763 -10.37 -62.94 -19.38
N GLY A 764 -11.39 -62.43 -18.68
CA GLY A 764 -11.33 -62.29 -17.22
C GLY A 764 -12.18 -61.17 -16.68
N THR A 765 -12.10 -61.00 -15.37
CA THR A 765 -12.73 -59.89 -14.64
C THR A 765 -11.62 -59.00 -14.12
N PHE A 766 -11.76 -57.72 -14.41
CA PHE A 766 -10.83 -56.67 -14.02
C PHE A 766 -11.56 -55.59 -13.26
N LEU A 767 -11.12 -55.34 -12.05
CA LEU A 767 -11.66 -54.25 -11.22
C LEU A 767 -10.79 -53.00 -11.47
N TYR A 768 -11.42 -51.86 -11.54
CA TYR A 768 -10.71 -50.59 -11.52
C TYR A 768 -11.24 -49.71 -10.39
N GLU A 769 -10.36 -48.91 -9.81
CA GLU A 769 -10.68 -47.81 -8.91
C GLU A 769 -10.00 -46.56 -9.46
N ILE A 770 -10.78 -45.51 -9.67
CA ILE A 770 -10.31 -44.19 -10.03
C ILE A 770 -10.42 -43.27 -8.85
N SER A 771 -9.34 -42.58 -8.52
CA SER A 771 -9.24 -41.77 -7.32
C SER A 771 -8.67 -40.40 -7.66
N THR A 772 -9.20 -39.36 -6.99
CA THR A 772 -8.66 -38.02 -7.13
C THR A 772 -7.31 -37.89 -6.43
N VAL A 773 -6.40 -37.10 -7.04
CA VAL A 773 -5.08 -36.77 -6.50
C VAL A 773 -4.94 -35.25 -6.44
N GLY A 774 -4.52 -34.71 -5.30
CA GLY A 774 -4.36 -33.28 -5.13
C GLY A 774 -3.87 -32.91 -3.75
N GLU A 775 -3.59 -31.62 -3.55
CA GLU A 775 -3.03 -31.07 -2.31
C GLU A 775 -4.03 -31.05 -1.16
N TYR A 776 -5.34 -31.16 -1.45
CA TYR A 776 -6.39 -30.88 -0.47
C TYR A 776 -7.50 -31.93 -0.52
N GLY A 777 -7.85 -32.47 0.63
CA GLY A 777 -9.07 -33.20 0.84
C GLY A 777 -9.00 -34.72 0.76
N PRO A 778 -10.09 -35.44 1.09
CA PRO A 778 -10.17 -36.89 0.96
C PRO A 778 -10.13 -37.24 -0.50
N VAL A 779 -9.53 -38.36 -0.76
CA VAL A 779 -9.60 -38.97 -2.06
C VAL A 779 -11.07 -39.26 -2.38
N ALA A 780 -11.63 -38.63 -3.39
CA ALA A 780 -12.91 -39.04 -3.95
C ALA A 780 -12.60 -40.15 -4.92
N SER A 781 -13.22 -41.33 -4.71
CA SER A 781 -13.01 -42.48 -5.57
C SER A 781 -14.30 -42.99 -6.16
N ASP A 782 -14.18 -43.65 -7.29
CA ASP A 782 -15.23 -44.40 -7.94
C ASP A 782 -14.61 -45.70 -8.48
N SER A 783 -15.39 -46.78 -8.50
CA SER A 783 -14.90 -48.08 -8.93
C SER A 783 -15.86 -48.81 -9.84
N GLY A 784 -15.32 -49.73 -10.60
CA GLY A 784 -16.11 -50.55 -11.48
C GLY A 784 -15.43 -51.82 -11.91
N ARG A 785 -16.12 -52.57 -12.78
CA ARG A 785 -15.67 -53.84 -13.23
C ARG A 785 -15.86 -54.05 -14.74
N LEU A 786 -14.81 -54.47 -15.40
CA LEU A 786 -14.86 -54.92 -16.78
C LEU A 786 -14.74 -56.45 -16.85
N VAL A 787 -15.67 -57.07 -17.54
CA VAL A 787 -15.66 -58.54 -17.74
C VAL A 787 -15.57 -58.82 -19.23
N PHE A 788 -14.55 -59.55 -19.61
CA PHE A 788 -14.34 -59.95 -20.99
C PHE A 788 -14.56 -61.47 -21.14
N ASN A 789 -15.59 -61.87 -21.91
CA ASN A 789 -15.92 -63.23 -22.16
C ASN A 789 -15.49 -63.67 -23.60
N LEU A 790 -15.30 -64.98 -23.78
CA LEU A 790 -15.09 -65.46 -25.14
C LEU A 790 -16.39 -65.34 -25.95
N PRO A 791 -16.33 -65.19 -27.29
CA PRO A 791 -17.52 -65.18 -28.14
C PRO A 791 -18.30 -66.49 -27.95
N ASP A 792 -19.60 -66.42 -27.70
CA ASP A 792 -20.43 -67.59 -27.48
C ASP A 792 -20.58 -68.44 -28.77
N THR A 793 -20.10 -69.67 -28.73
CA THR A 793 -20.61 -70.72 -29.58
C THR A 793 -21.77 -71.37 -28.85
N VAL A 794 -22.94 -70.83 -29.09
CA VAL A 794 -24.31 -71.32 -28.73
C VAL A 794 -24.45 -72.23 -27.48
N SER A 795 -24.90 -71.71 -26.40
CA SER A 795 -25.91 -72.32 -25.45
C SER A 795 -26.42 -71.35 -24.44
N SER A 796 -27.68 -71.49 -24.09
CA SER A 796 -28.58 -70.67 -23.32
C SER A 796 -28.02 -70.17 -21.98
N VAL A 797 -28.12 -68.85 -21.73
CA VAL A 797 -27.77 -68.21 -20.46
C VAL A 797 -29.01 -67.79 -19.67
N ARG A 798 -29.06 -68.13 -18.40
CA ARG A 798 -29.95 -67.54 -17.42
C ARG A 798 -29.47 -66.16 -17.02
N VAL A 799 -30.29 -65.15 -17.20
CA VAL A 799 -30.03 -63.81 -16.66
C VAL A 799 -30.29 -63.83 -15.15
N GLN A 800 -29.29 -63.57 -14.35
CA GLN A 800 -29.44 -63.33 -12.93
C GLN A 800 -29.71 -61.86 -12.72
N MET A 801 -30.95 -61.47 -12.31
CA MET A 801 -31.32 -60.11 -11.97
C MET A 801 -30.66 -59.72 -10.64
N LEU A 802 -30.12 -58.51 -10.56
CA LEU A 802 -29.62 -57.92 -9.32
C LEU A 802 -30.78 -57.67 -8.36
N PRO A 803 -30.64 -57.86 -7.02
CA PRO A 803 -31.69 -57.67 -6.02
C PRO A 803 -32.22 -56.22 -6.05
N HIS A 804 -33.53 -56.11 -6.03
CA HIS A 804 -34.22 -54.82 -5.89
C HIS A 804 -34.47 -54.53 -4.42
N PHE A 805 -34.23 -53.24 -4.00
CA PHE A 805 -34.45 -52.79 -2.63
C PHE A 805 -35.39 -51.56 -2.63
N SER A 806 -36.40 -51.58 -1.77
CA SER A 806 -37.18 -50.38 -1.44
C SER A 806 -37.13 -50.16 0.07
N VAL A 807 -37.11 -48.88 0.43
CA VAL A 807 -36.99 -48.45 1.85
C VAL A 807 -38.12 -47.50 2.19
N SER A 808 -38.70 -47.68 3.37
CA SER A 808 -39.64 -46.74 3.98
C SER A 808 -39.33 -46.61 5.47
N TYR A 809 -39.70 -45.45 6.03
CA TYR A 809 -39.57 -45.17 7.46
C TYR A 809 -40.94 -44.81 8.04
N GLN A 810 -41.26 -45.35 9.20
CA GLN A 810 -42.44 -44.95 9.94
C GLN A 810 -42.18 -45.17 11.45
N ASP A 811 -42.44 -44.15 12.25
CA ASP A 811 -42.45 -44.20 13.71
C ASP A 811 -41.24 -44.89 14.38
N GLY A 812 -40.02 -44.54 13.94
CA GLY A 812 -38.77 -45.11 14.47
C GLY A 812 -38.39 -46.48 13.86
N VAL A 813 -39.12 -46.95 12.85
CA VAL A 813 -38.83 -48.23 12.19
C VAL A 813 -38.46 -48.01 10.74
N VAL A 814 -37.29 -48.50 10.35
CA VAL A 814 -36.87 -48.56 8.94
C VAL A 814 -37.29 -49.93 8.39
N SER A 815 -38.14 -49.91 7.38
CA SER A 815 -38.55 -51.09 6.64
C SER A 815 -37.86 -51.20 5.31
N VAL A 816 -37.22 -52.33 5.05
CA VAL A 816 -36.46 -52.62 3.80
C VAL A 816 -37.09 -53.85 3.15
N PHE A 817 -37.65 -53.69 1.95
CA PHE A 817 -38.02 -54.83 1.13
C PHE A 817 -36.86 -55.22 0.23
N SER A 818 -36.50 -56.48 0.21
CA SER A 818 -35.36 -57.06 -0.53
C SER A 818 -35.80 -58.33 -1.26
N ASP A 819 -35.44 -58.43 -2.53
CA ASP A 819 -35.66 -59.61 -3.36
C ASP A 819 -34.42 -60.53 -3.41
N ILE A 820 -33.59 -60.50 -2.38
CA ILE A 820 -32.49 -61.47 -2.20
C ILE A 820 -33.06 -62.90 -2.08
N THR A 821 -32.27 -63.87 -2.45
CA THR A 821 -32.72 -65.27 -2.49
C THR A 821 -32.31 -66.10 -1.26
N SER A 822 -31.51 -65.56 -0.34
CA SER A 822 -31.03 -66.18 0.89
C SER A 822 -30.69 -65.11 1.91
N GLU A 823 -30.70 -65.46 3.20
CA GLU A 823 -30.35 -64.54 4.30
C GLU A 823 -28.89 -64.09 4.20
N VAL A 824 -28.64 -62.81 4.51
CA VAL A 824 -27.32 -62.21 4.55
C VAL A 824 -27.14 -61.33 5.75
N ASN A 825 -26.10 -61.58 6.53
CA ASN A 825 -25.72 -60.64 7.60
C ASN A 825 -25.18 -59.34 6.99
N CYS A 826 -25.80 -58.22 7.33
CA CYS A 826 -25.49 -56.90 6.84
C CYS A 826 -25.32 -55.91 8.02
N TYR A 827 -24.66 -54.85 7.76
CA TYR A 827 -24.63 -53.65 8.59
C TYR A 827 -25.34 -52.52 7.87
N ALA A 828 -26.36 -51.94 8.53
CA ALA A 828 -27.13 -50.83 8.00
C ALA A 828 -26.69 -49.54 8.69
N VAL A 829 -26.39 -48.52 7.94
CA VAL A 829 -26.01 -47.17 8.43
C VAL A 829 -26.97 -46.15 7.85
N ILE A 830 -27.49 -45.26 8.67
CA ILE A 830 -28.31 -44.13 8.24
C ILE A 830 -27.53 -42.87 8.50
N SER A 831 -27.40 -42.03 7.48
CA SER A 831 -26.81 -40.70 7.58
C SER A 831 -27.78 -39.64 7.08
N ASP A 832 -27.69 -38.43 7.62
CA ASP A 832 -28.34 -37.26 7.04
C ASP A 832 -27.66 -36.84 5.72
N MET A 833 -28.22 -35.86 5.06
CA MET A 833 -27.67 -35.40 3.77
C MET A 833 -26.35 -34.60 3.92
N SER A 834 -25.92 -34.29 5.14
CA SER A 834 -24.58 -33.73 5.42
C SER A 834 -23.52 -34.81 5.61
N GLY A 835 -23.93 -36.09 5.67
CA GLY A 835 -23.06 -37.24 5.85
C GLY A 835 -22.89 -37.66 7.34
N ARG A 836 -23.54 -37.00 8.29
CA ARG A 836 -23.50 -37.36 9.70
C ARG A 836 -24.29 -38.64 9.92
N VAL A 837 -23.69 -39.65 10.53
CA VAL A 837 -24.36 -40.88 10.91
C VAL A 837 -25.36 -40.61 12.04
N VAL A 838 -26.63 -40.89 11.79
CA VAL A 838 -27.73 -40.70 12.73
C VAL A 838 -28.30 -42.01 13.25
N GLY A 839 -27.84 -43.14 12.71
CA GLY A 839 -28.25 -44.48 13.19
C GLY A 839 -27.48 -45.59 12.49
N GLY A 840 -27.28 -46.70 13.14
CA GLY A 840 -26.64 -47.88 12.52
C GLY A 840 -26.89 -49.15 13.33
N ASN A 841 -27.23 -50.25 12.62
CA ASN A 841 -27.54 -51.53 13.20
C ASN A 841 -26.95 -52.69 12.40
N SER A 842 -26.51 -53.73 13.11
CA SER A 842 -26.28 -55.02 12.49
C SER A 842 -27.63 -55.72 12.26
N ILE A 843 -27.94 -56.06 11.02
CA ILE A 843 -29.18 -56.64 10.58
C ILE A 843 -28.95 -57.97 9.84
N VAL A 844 -29.89 -58.91 9.98
CA VAL A 844 -29.97 -60.07 9.10
C VAL A 844 -31.02 -59.77 8.05
N LEU A 845 -30.57 -59.56 6.81
CA LEU A 845 -31.45 -59.29 5.70
C LEU A 845 -32.03 -60.62 5.20
N LEU A 846 -33.35 -60.71 5.17
CA LEU A 846 -34.10 -61.91 4.70
C LEU A 846 -34.76 -61.58 3.34
N PRO A 847 -35.07 -62.57 2.50
CA PRO A 847 -35.94 -62.39 1.36
C PRO A 847 -37.29 -61.76 1.74
N GLY A 848 -37.67 -60.70 1.06
CA GLY A 848 -38.98 -60.04 1.38
C GLY A 848 -38.80 -58.81 2.30
N ALA A 849 -39.79 -58.61 3.18
CA ALA A 849 -39.79 -57.44 4.05
C ALA A 849 -38.93 -57.65 5.30
N ASN A 850 -38.10 -56.70 5.61
CA ASN A 850 -37.27 -56.64 6.80
C ASN A 850 -37.51 -55.29 7.49
N SER A 851 -37.34 -55.26 8.79
CA SER A 851 -37.47 -54.04 9.57
C SER A 851 -36.46 -53.99 10.71
N PHE A 852 -36.01 -52.85 11.09
CA PHE A 852 -35.15 -52.63 12.24
C PHE A 852 -35.45 -51.27 12.87
N ASP A 853 -35.35 -51.21 14.17
CA ASP A 853 -35.61 -50.00 14.92
C ASP A 853 -34.40 -49.07 14.84
N VAL A 854 -34.67 -47.76 14.76
CA VAL A 854 -33.69 -46.67 14.87
C VAL A 854 -34.25 -45.62 15.81
N ASP A 855 -33.39 -44.78 16.36
CA ASP A 855 -33.85 -43.62 17.11
C ASP A 855 -34.73 -42.74 16.20
N ALA A 856 -35.71 -42.05 16.80
CA ALA A 856 -36.64 -41.22 16.05
C ALA A 856 -35.91 -40.17 15.24
N LEU A 857 -36.06 -40.23 13.92
CA LEU A 857 -35.46 -39.29 12.99
C LEU A 857 -36.35 -38.06 12.84
N GLU A 858 -35.72 -36.87 12.77
CA GLU A 858 -36.45 -35.64 12.49
C GLU A 858 -36.88 -35.57 11.01
N CYS A 859 -37.85 -34.70 10.67
CA CYS A 859 -38.28 -34.50 9.28
C CYS A 859 -37.10 -34.13 8.41
N GLY A 860 -36.87 -34.86 7.34
CA GLY A 860 -35.70 -34.64 6.50
C GLY A 860 -35.40 -35.76 5.51
N ALA A 861 -34.37 -35.58 4.70
CA ALA A 861 -33.92 -36.63 3.78
C ALA A 861 -32.68 -37.34 4.33
N TYR A 862 -32.69 -38.67 4.20
CA TYR A 862 -31.65 -39.53 4.77
C TYR A 862 -31.16 -40.54 3.73
N LEU A 863 -29.93 -41.03 3.93
CA LEU A 863 -29.31 -42.08 3.14
C LEU A 863 -29.15 -43.35 3.99
N LEU A 864 -29.77 -44.43 3.58
CA LEU A 864 -29.54 -45.76 4.15
C LEU A 864 -28.49 -46.47 3.31
N GLN A 865 -27.42 -46.91 3.96
CA GLN A 865 -26.38 -47.80 3.40
C GLN A 865 -26.51 -49.18 4.04
N ILE A 866 -26.63 -50.21 3.23
CA ILE A 866 -26.62 -51.60 3.67
C ILE A 866 -25.41 -52.28 3.11
N ARG A 867 -24.56 -52.84 3.99
CA ARG A 867 -23.32 -53.52 3.66
C ARG A 867 -23.31 -54.94 4.22
N GLY A 868 -23.06 -55.91 3.36
CA GLY A 868 -22.95 -57.31 3.77
C GLY A 868 -22.22 -58.13 2.71
N LYS A 869 -21.99 -59.41 2.96
CA LYS A 869 -21.26 -60.27 2.03
C LYS A 869 -21.99 -60.39 0.67
N GLY A 870 -21.45 -59.69 -0.32
CA GLY A 870 -22.01 -59.62 -1.67
C GLY A 870 -23.18 -58.63 -1.82
N ILE A 871 -23.48 -57.80 -0.82
CA ILE A 871 -24.50 -56.74 -0.85
C ILE A 871 -23.87 -55.43 -0.43
N TYR A 872 -23.98 -54.45 -1.30
CA TYR A 872 -23.70 -53.05 -1.00
C TYR A 872 -24.77 -52.19 -1.67
N LYS A 873 -25.61 -51.53 -0.87
CA LYS A 873 -26.71 -50.72 -1.40
C LYS A 873 -26.88 -49.43 -0.63
N ASN A 874 -27.01 -48.35 -1.38
CA ASN A 874 -27.34 -47.01 -0.89
C ASN A 874 -28.76 -46.65 -1.38
N THR A 875 -29.60 -46.22 -0.51
CA THR A 875 -30.97 -45.80 -0.87
C THR A 875 -31.37 -44.57 -0.07
N LYS A 876 -31.85 -43.57 -0.76
CA LYS A 876 -32.37 -42.35 -0.13
C LYS A 876 -33.81 -42.56 0.30
N PHE A 877 -34.20 -42.13 1.49
CA PHE A 877 -35.59 -42.07 1.96
C PHE A 877 -35.87 -40.71 2.62
N VAL A 878 -37.14 -40.38 2.78
CA VAL A 878 -37.57 -39.12 3.36
C VAL A 878 -38.42 -39.43 4.56
N VAL A 879 -38.25 -38.68 5.64
CA VAL A 879 -39.04 -38.65 6.86
C VAL A 879 -39.87 -37.38 6.81
N ASP A 880 -41.17 -37.52 6.74
CA ASP A 880 -42.14 -36.42 6.64
C ASP A 880 -42.47 -35.79 7.99
#